data_d660826997067d9307f170bcfc438ad2
#
_entry.id   d660826997067d9307f170bcfc438ad2
#
_cell.length_a   1.000
_cell.length_b   1.000
_cell.length_c   1.000
_cell.angle_alpha   90.00
_cell.angle_beta   90.00
_cell.angle_gamma   90.00
#
_symmetry.space_group_name_H-M   'P 1'
#
loop_
_entity.id
_entity.type
_entity.pdbx_description
1 polymer ?
#
loop_
_entity_poly.entity_id
_entity_poly.type
_entity_poly.pdbx_seq_one_letter_code
_entity_poly.pdbx_strand_id
1 'polypeptide(L)'
;MNYFHIQLRPDKAIGSETVERILREKAVIGVHSTNSDANAFRNRPSIGDIVVVREGAKPVALVKITSDSYTDQNIDEDLDWFDLRRKIDVLQFYQGTESFPQPRGTFSICSDWNNPTSTFIINWYKRYLMENIIDNCKLDAGQKQIFRDLFDKFKLDWSGYNKEEAEECLTQWKEYAEKISGNTLQLTDYTNIKTQNAKYLCNFLERQTKQFGSSRPGSSHQYMVKKNSKGDKFYIKYGPKNEVDEADEQKADEEYKKSILPLLQKIVNAKTIDEIVALEKSEQFEHVEASQILRKMVVLNNGYGELLFGFFYVDGFVDNLMEYLFKEDFGENFGFFEKNNAIMILSMNLLKDGNDLLSGKSLEEQRHVVSAFLWTLGNSNGLTTEKAPNVILYGPPGTGKTFTVQKSLDFLTKGDESKVCFTQFHPSFTYEDFIDGLKPAGATENGSVKFEFVNGIFKNFCIKAKNDPQNTYYFVVDEVNRANLSTVFGETLSLLEKDYRWDSNKPEENKKILKLTQNSALHTSLIKMLKAELELNKEDEEKRTQIEAKINKLIDLAFVYDEKTDEVKFAIPKNVHFIGMMNDVDKSIDTFDLALRRRFRWKEMVCDYEVIEDSFKNNQMNIEEYIDRCQNLNEFISGKKKVDGKTGLGLGKSYEFGHSYFMKVPASKTGVSKTARSNLFNDYLSPTLKEYLRGFYEEDDISKHLKDAREIFVGKN
;
A
#
# COMPACT_ATOMS: atom_id res chain seq x y z
N MET A 1 14.37 -9.42 13.77
CA MET A 1 15.81 -9.06 13.94
C MET A 1 16.01 -8.57 15.35
N ASN A 2 17.03 -9.09 16.07
CA ASN A 2 17.36 -8.66 17.42
C ASN A 2 18.68 -7.89 17.40
N TYR A 3 18.91 -7.10 18.46
CA TYR A 3 20.12 -6.31 18.62
C TYR A 3 20.87 -6.74 19.87
N PHE A 4 22.18 -6.84 19.75
CA PHE A 4 23.05 -7.24 20.82
C PHE A 4 24.27 -6.33 20.85
N HIS A 5 25.00 -6.35 21.98
CA HIS A 5 26.38 -5.90 22.02
C HIS A 5 27.27 -6.97 22.64
N ILE A 6 28.51 -6.96 22.21
CA ILE A 6 29.56 -7.84 22.76
C ILE A 6 30.80 -7.02 23.08
N GLN A 7 31.41 -7.28 24.25
CA GLN A 7 32.71 -6.75 24.58
C GLN A 7 33.78 -7.76 24.17
N LEU A 8 34.59 -7.39 23.20
CA LEU A 8 35.83 -8.10 22.91
C LEU A 8 37.00 -7.36 23.54
N ARG A 9 37.63 -7.98 24.54
CA ARG A 9 38.81 -7.42 25.23
C ARG A 9 39.78 -8.56 25.54
N PRO A 10 40.91 -8.65 24.85
CA PRO A 10 41.99 -9.56 25.19
C PRO A 10 42.55 -9.23 26.61
N ASP A 11 42.83 -10.27 27.38
CA ASP A 11 43.35 -10.12 28.74
C ASP A 11 44.75 -9.48 28.81
N LYS A 12 45.47 -9.40 27.71
CA LYS A 12 46.74 -8.68 27.58
C LYS A 12 46.46 -7.35 26.89
N ALA A 13 47.10 -6.28 27.36
CA ALA A 13 46.97 -4.90 26.87
C ALA A 13 47.36 -4.75 25.36
N ILE A 14 46.57 -5.32 24.52
CA ILE A 14 46.64 -5.28 23.05
C ILE A 14 45.57 -4.29 22.60
N GLY A 15 45.95 -3.27 21.87
CA GLY A 15 45.06 -2.14 21.54
C GLY A 15 43.94 -2.51 20.58
N SER A 16 43.03 -1.55 20.36
CA SER A 16 41.87 -1.64 19.46
C SER A 16 42.19 -2.14 18.04
N GLU A 17 43.42 -2.00 17.58
CA GLU A 17 43.92 -2.53 16.30
C GLU A 17 43.79 -4.07 16.23
N THR A 18 43.93 -4.78 17.36
CA THR A 18 43.83 -6.24 17.42
C THR A 18 42.37 -6.70 17.22
N VAL A 19 41.40 -6.02 17.85
CA VAL A 19 39.98 -6.37 17.68
C VAL A 19 39.55 -6.13 16.24
N GLU A 20 39.92 -4.99 15.66
CA GLU A 20 39.63 -4.70 14.25
C GLU A 20 40.26 -5.75 13.30
N ARG A 21 41.52 -6.15 13.57
CA ARG A 21 42.22 -7.17 12.77
C ARG A 21 41.50 -8.52 12.85
N ILE A 22 41.11 -8.96 14.03
CA ILE A 22 40.31 -10.21 14.21
C ILE A 22 39.00 -10.15 13.41
N LEU A 23 38.27 -9.04 13.50
CA LEU A 23 37.03 -8.89 12.75
C LEU A 23 37.24 -8.89 11.24
N ARG A 24 38.33 -8.26 10.73
CA ARG A 24 38.67 -8.22 9.30
C ARG A 24 39.17 -9.54 8.75
N GLU A 25 40.04 -10.22 9.49
CA GLU A 25 40.77 -11.38 8.98
C GLU A 25 40.08 -12.71 9.30
N LYS A 26 39.45 -12.80 10.48
CA LYS A 26 38.81 -14.04 10.97
C LYS A 26 37.30 -14.03 10.87
N ALA A 27 36.67 -12.85 10.79
CA ALA A 27 35.23 -12.65 10.69
C ALA A 27 34.44 -13.46 11.77
N VAL A 28 34.87 -13.38 13.03
CA VAL A 28 34.26 -14.07 14.16
C VAL A 28 34.11 -13.16 15.37
N ILE A 29 33.07 -13.42 16.17
CA ILE A 29 32.90 -12.91 17.52
C ILE A 29 32.75 -14.11 18.49
N GLY A 30 33.07 -13.92 19.77
CA GLY A 30 32.95 -15.01 20.72
C GLY A 30 33.06 -14.59 22.18
N VAL A 31 32.80 -15.56 23.04
CA VAL A 31 32.96 -15.51 24.48
C VAL A 31 33.65 -16.76 24.97
N HIS A 32 34.32 -16.70 26.12
CA HIS A 32 34.87 -17.93 26.73
C HIS A 32 33.70 -18.78 27.27
N SER A 33 33.74 -20.10 27.04
CA SER A 33 32.67 -21.03 27.43
C SER A 33 32.37 -21.03 28.94
N THR A 34 33.31 -20.61 29.78
CA THR A 34 33.13 -20.46 31.23
C THR A 34 32.57 -19.07 31.61
N ASN A 35 32.38 -18.16 30.67
CA ASN A 35 31.82 -16.85 30.95
C ASN A 35 30.35 -16.95 31.38
N SER A 36 29.90 -16.13 32.31
CA SER A 36 28.50 -16.08 32.78
C SER A 36 27.51 -15.84 31.64
N ASP A 37 27.94 -15.16 30.57
CA ASP A 37 27.09 -14.82 29.41
C ASP A 37 27.14 -15.89 28.29
N ALA A 38 27.97 -16.96 28.44
CA ALA A 38 28.15 -17.99 27.42
C ALA A 38 26.84 -18.67 27.00
N ASN A 39 25.95 -18.96 27.97
CA ASN A 39 24.65 -19.56 27.69
C ASN A 39 23.73 -18.60 26.91
N ALA A 40 23.75 -17.33 27.21
CA ALA A 40 23.02 -16.29 26.47
C ALA A 40 23.57 -16.14 25.06
N PHE A 41 24.88 -16.09 24.88
CA PHE A 41 25.54 -16.03 23.57
C PHE A 41 25.24 -17.26 22.70
N ARG A 42 25.14 -18.44 23.34
CA ARG A 42 24.83 -19.70 22.61
C ARG A 42 23.40 -19.76 22.08
N ASN A 43 22.43 -19.34 22.89
CA ASN A 43 21.03 -19.68 22.65
C ASN A 43 20.14 -18.52 22.20
N ARG A 44 20.54 -17.27 22.38
CA ARG A 44 19.68 -16.11 22.10
C ARG A 44 19.81 -15.54 20.68
N PRO A 45 21.02 -15.37 20.11
CA PRO A 45 21.14 -14.80 18.79
C PRO A 45 20.81 -15.79 17.68
N SER A 46 20.15 -15.30 16.63
CA SER A 46 19.85 -15.99 15.40
C SER A 46 20.69 -15.45 14.24
N ILE A 47 20.80 -16.24 13.16
CA ILE A 47 21.41 -15.76 11.91
C ILE A 47 20.61 -14.55 11.41
N GLY A 48 21.32 -13.48 11.04
CA GLY A 48 20.71 -12.22 10.63
C GLY A 48 20.66 -11.15 11.71
N ASP A 49 20.82 -11.49 12.99
CA ASP A 49 20.84 -10.52 14.10
C ASP A 49 22.06 -9.60 14.05
N ILE A 50 21.91 -8.40 14.60
CA ILE A 50 22.92 -7.34 14.57
C ILE A 50 23.61 -7.23 15.92
N VAL A 51 24.93 -7.12 15.89
CA VAL A 51 25.77 -7.01 17.08
C VAL A 51 26.70 -5.81 16.98
N VAL A 52 26.76 -4.97 18.00
CA VAL A 52 27.84 -4.00 18.16
C VAL A 52 28.99 -4.65 18.93
N VAL A 53 30.16 -4.69 18.30
CA VAL A 53 31.42 -5.08 18.92
C VAL A 53 32.03 -3.82 19.55
N ARG A 54 32.41 -3.92 20.81
CA ARG A 54 33.04 -2.83 21.59
C ARG A 54 34.25 -3.28 22.36
N GLU A 55 35.12 -2.34 22.62
CA GLU A 55 36.24 -2.45 23.55
C GLU A 55 36.07 -1.44 24.72
N GLY A 56 35.57 -1.90 25.85
CA GLY A 56 35.15 -1.01 26.94
C GLY A 56 34.01 -0.09 26.49
N ALA A 57 34.24 1.23 26.59
CA ALA A 57 33.31 2.26 26.10
C ALA A 57 33.54 2.64 24.63
N LYS A 58 34.51 2.06 23.94
CA LYS A 58 34.81 2.34 22.54
C LYS A 58 34.03 1.39 21.61
N PRO A 59 33.11 1.90 20.78
CA PRO A 59 32.52 1.09 19.72
C PRO A 59 33.63 0.76 18.70
N VAL A 60 33.62 -0.46 18.14
CA VAL A 60 34.61 -0.93 17.17
C VAL A 60 33.96 -1.20 15.83
N ALA A 61 32.93 -2.09 15.79
CA ALA A 61 32.27 -2.45 14.57
C ALA A 61 30.80 -2.82 14.79
N LEU A 62 30.02 -2.61 13.77
CA LEU A 62 28.69 -3.16 13.58
C LEU A 62 28.78 -4.41 12.73
N VAL A 63 28.27 -5.55 13.20
CA VAL A 63 28.39 -6.84 12.52
C VAL A 63 27.03 -7.56 12.45
N LYS A 64 26.88 -8.43 11.45
CA LYS A 64 25.70 -9.31 11.27
C LYS A 64 26.11 -10.76 11.51
N ILE A 65 25.31 -11.49 12.27
CA ILE A 65 25.55 -12.92 12.53
C ILE A 65 25.23 -13.75 11.30
N THR A 66 26.16 -14.63 10.92
CA THR A 66 26.03 -15.50 9.73
C THR A 66 26.05 -16.99 10.06
N SER A 67 26.31 -17.38 11.32
CA SER A 67 26.28 -18.79 11.74
C SER A 67 25.64 -18.99 13.09
N ASP A 68 25.21 -20.22 13.36
CA ASP A 68 24.98 -20.68 14.72
C ASP A 68 26.27 -20.66 15.54
N SER A 69 26.13 -20.75 16.88
CA SER A 69 27.28 -20.85 17.77
C SER A 69 27.98 -22.19 17.63
N TYR A 70 29.29 -22.19 17.63
CA TYR A 70 30.13 -23.39 17.61
C TYR A 70 31.29 -23.24 18.59
N THR A 71 31.78 -24.38 19.07
CA THR A 71 32.99 -24.42 19.93
C THR A 71 34.18 -24.85 19.06
N ASP A 72 35.23 -24.08 19.07
CA ASP A 72 36.47 -24.37 18.35
C ASP A 72 37.62 -24.46 19.34
N GLN A 73 38.24 -25.64 19.36
CA GLN A 73 39.39 -25.93 20.22
C GLN A 73 40.74 -25.80 19.50
N ASN A 74 40.72 -25.41 18.23
CA ASN A 74 41.96 -25.14 17.51
C ASN A 74 42.67 -23.94 18.13
N ILE A 75 43.94 -24.13 18.46
CA ILE A 75 44.81 -23.09 19.04
C ILE A 75 45.15 -22.08 17.93
N ASP A 76 44.41 -20.99 17.89
CA ASP A 76 44.74 -19.79 17.12
C ASP A 76 45.18 -18.73 18.14
N GLU A 77 46.43 -18.29 18.09
CA GLU A 77 47.01 -17.34 19.09
C GLU A 77 46.22 -16.04 19.23
N ASP A 78 45.51 -15.67 18.17
CA ASP A 78 44.62 -14.48 18.17
C ASP A 78 43.26 -14.74 18.83
N LEU A 79 42.82 -16.01 18.93
CA LEU A 79 41.49 -16.40 19.38
C LEU A 79 41.50 -17.32 20.62
N ASP A 80 42.65 -17.47 21.28
CA ASP A 80 42.83 -18.35 22.43
C ASP A 80 42.00 -17.96 23.66
N TRP A 81 41.55 -16.73 23.73
CA TRP A 81 40.81 -16.15 24.85
C TRP A 81 39.28 -16.30 24.74
N PHE A 82 38.76 -16.86 23.61
CA PHE A 82 37.35 -17.29 23.48
C PHE A 82 37.20 -18.51 22.57
N ASP A 83 36.59 -19.54 23.13
CA ASP A 83 36.38 -20.82 22.46
C ASP A 83 34.96 -21.02 21.88
N LEU A 84 33.96 -20.32 22.40
CA LEU A 84 32.58 -20.29 21.88
C LEU A 84 32.44 -19.14 20.90
N ARG A 85 32.19 -19.47 19.62
CA ARG A 85 32.29 -18.54 18.48
C ARG A 85 31.03 -18.48 17.64
N ARG A 86 30.85 -17.40 16.89
CA ARG A 86 29.92 -17.25 15.78
C ARG A 86 30.63 -16.53 14.63
N LYS A 87 30.37 -16.98 13.40
CA LYS A 87 30.80 -16.24 12.19
C LYS A 87 29.93 -15.00 12.01
N ILE A 88 30.53 -13.97 11.44
CA ILE A 88 29.86 -12.69 11.22
C ILE A 88 30.26 -12.10 9.87
N ASP A 89 29.43 -11.20 9.39
CA ASP A 89 29.80 -10.21 8.36
C ASP A 89 30.00 -8.88 9.05
N VAL A 90 31.13 -8.21 8.78
CA VAL A 90 31.38 -6.85 9.26
C VAL A 90 30.63 -5.88 8.35
N LEU A 91 29.64 -5.20 8.89
CA LEU A 91 28.85 -4.21 8.16
C LEU A 91 29.59 -2.89 8.05
N GLN A 92 30.08 -2.38 9.19
CA GLN A 92 30.77 -1.09 9.23
C GLN A 92 31.67 -1.01 10.46
N PHE A 93 32.89 -0.45 10.29
CA PHE A 93 33.74 -0.02 11.39
C PHE A 93 33.33 1.37 11.87
N TYR A 94 33.44 1.60 13.18
CA TYR A 94 33.02 2.86 13.79
C TYR A 94 33.96 4.02 13.42
N GLN A 95 33.39 5.09 12.88
CA GLN A 95 34.10 6.29 12.47
C GLN A 95 33.83 7.52 13.38
N GLY A 96 32.91 7.36 14.33
CA GLY A 96 32.49 8.49 15.20
C GLY A 96 33.36 8.69 16.41
N THR A 97 33.05 9.73 17.16
CA THR A 97 33.75 10.10 18.40
C THR A 97 32.96 9.82 19.69
N GLU A 98 31.68 9.36 19.52
CA GLU A 98 30.80 9.08 20.66
C GLU A 98 31.24 7.83 21.40
N SER A 99 31.14 7.86 22.74
CA SER A 99 31.36 6.69 23.56
C SER A 99 30.11 5.79 23.56
N PHE A 100 30.32 4.47 23.47
CA PHE A 100 29.25 3.51 23.62
C PHE A 100 28.65 3.60 25.03
N PRO A 101 27.32 3.75 25.17
CA PRO A 101 26.66 3.78 26.46
C PRO A 101 26.87 2.42 27.16
N GLN A 102 27.61 2.39 28.30
CA GLN A 102 28.09 1.16 28.93
C GLN A 102 26.97 0.38 29.67
N PRO A 103 26.45 -0.73 29.13
CA PRO A 103 25.79 -1.73 29.95
C PRO A 103 26.81 -2.62 30.64
N ARG A 104 26.40 -3.26 31.72
CA ARG A 104 27.18 -4.31 32.37
C ARG A 104 27.17 -5.59 31.55
N GLY A 105 28.21 -6.43 31.67
CA GLY A 105 28.30 -7.73 31.00
C GLY A 105 29.12 -7.76 29.72
N THR A 106 29.56 -8.95 29.35
CA THR A 106 30.35 -9.21 28.14
C THR A 106 29.45 -9.30 26.90
N PHE A 107 28.28 -9.93 27.06
CA PHE A 107 27.27 -10.10 25.99
C PHE A 107 25.88 -9.80 26.55
N SER A 108 25.11 -8.95 25.88
CA SER A 108 23.75 -8.63 26.30
C SER A 108 22.83 -8.35 25.12
N ILE A 109 21.54 -8.72 25.26
CA ILE A 109 20.47 -8.36 24.36
C ILE A 109 20.01 -6.94 24.62
N CYS A 110 19.70 -6.22 23.57
CA CYS A 110 19.18 -4.85 23.58
C CYS A 110 17.70 -4.87 23.19
N SER A 111 16.86 -5.20 24.15
CA SER A 111 15.41 -5.36 23.95
C SER A 111 14.57 -4.16 24.40
N ASP A 112 15.15 -3.27 25.20
CA ASP A 112 14.48 -2.05 25.68
C ASP A 112 14.86 -0.86 24.79
N TRP A 113 13.93 -0.44 23.97
CA TRP A 113 14.08 0.63 22.99
C TRP A 113 14.29 2.01 23.61
N ASN A 114 13.96 2.19 24.88
CA ASN A 114 14.19 3.41 25.62
C ASN A 114 15.58 3.44 26.28
N ASN A 115 16.33 2.36 26.19
CA ASN A 115 17.66 2.28 26.75
C ASN A 115 18.68 2.96 25.81
N PRO A 116 19.58 3.83 26.32
CA PRO A 116 20.60 4.50 25.51
C PRO A 116 21.47 3.55 24.66
N THR A 117 21.74 2.35 25.15
CA THR A 117 22.51 1.33 24.42
C THR A 117 21.78 0.80 23.21
N SER A 118 20.49 0.45 23.37
CA SER A 118 19.66 -0.01 22.27
C SER A 118 19.51 1.08 21.22
N THR A 119 19.25 2.31 21.65
CA THR A 119 19.15 3.49 20.78
C THR A 119 20.43 3.71 19.97
N PHE A 120 21.61 3.62 20.61
CA PHE A 120 22.89 3.75 19.92
C PHE A 120 23.07 2.73 18.79
N ILE A 121 22.80 1.45 19.08
CA ILE A 121 22.95 0.35 18.11
C ILE A 121 22.00 0.53 16.92
N ILE A 122 20.73 0.83 17.22
CA ILE A 122 19.70 1.00 16.22
C ILE A 122 20.00 2.19 15.33
N ASN A 123 20.37 3.33 15.90
CA ASN A 123 20.70 4.53 15.13
C ASN A 123 21.93 4.32 14.25
N TRP A 124 22.94 3.60 14.74
CA TRP A 124 24.08 3.25 13.92
C TRP A 124 23.69 2.32 12.77
N TYR A 125 22.91 1.27 13.03
CA TYR A 125 22.44 0.36 11.99
C TYR A 125 21.54 1.07 10.95
N LYS A 126 20.68 1.97 11.38
CA LYS A 126 19.86 2.80 10.47
C LYS A 126 20.71 3.68 9.57
N ARG A 127 21.74 4.35 10.11
CA ARG A 127 22.70 5.14 9.32
C ARG A 127 23.40 4.27 8.28
N TYR A 128 23.91 3.12 8.69
CA TYR A 128 24.52 2.15 7.78
C TYR A 128 23.55 1.75 6.64
N LEU A 129 22.30 1.45 6.94
CA LEU A 129 21.29 1.09 5.94
C LEU A 129 21.04 2.24 4.95
N MET A 130 20.98 3.46 5.44
CA MET A 130 20.78 4.65 4.59
C MET A 130 21.99 4.97 3.70
N GLU A 131 23.22 4.78 4.20
CA GLU A 131 24.45 4.93 3.43
C GLU A 131 24.54 3.87 2.31
N ASN A 132 24.02 2.68 2.53
CA ASN A 132 24.02 1.55 1.60
C ASN A 132 22.62 1.30 0.98
N ILE A 133 21.86 2.35 0.75
CA ILE A 133 20.46 2.27 0.34
C ILE A 133 20.29 1.57 -1.03
N ILE A 134 21.23 1.74 -1.94
CA ILE A 134 21.20 1.13 -3.29
C ILE A 134 21.36 -0.39 -3.19
N ASP A 135 22.21 -0.89 -2.29
CA ASP A 135 22.44 -2.33 -2.06
C ASP A 135 21.23 -3.01 -1.42
N ASN A 136 20.40 -2.23 -0.74
CA ASN A 136 19.14 -2.67 -0.15
C ASN A 136 17.94 -2.58 -1.10
N CYS A 137 18.15 -2.14 -2.34
CA CYS A 137 17.12 -2.17 -3.38
C CYS A 137 16.76 -3.62 -3.72
N LYS A 138 15.48 -3.92 -3.71
CA LYS A 138 14.91 -5.23 -4.06
C LYS A 138 14.88 -5.46 -5.58
N LEU A 139 14.78 -4.38 -6.35
CA LEU A 139 14.60 -4.45 -7.79
C LEU A 139 15.85 -4.99 -8.50
N ASP A 140 15.70 -6.03 -9.30
CA ASP A 140 16.73 -6.51 -10.21
C ASP A 140 16.94 -5.53 -11.39
N ALA A 141 17.89 -5.82 -12.28
CA ALA A 141 18.22 -4.94 -13.40
C ALA A 141 17.02 -4.70 -14.34
N GLY A 142 16.22 -5.74 -14.62
CA GLY A 142 15.03 -5.65 -15.45
C GLY A 142 13.93 -4.81 -14.80
N GLN A 143 13.71 -5.02 -13.51
CA GLN A 143 12.72 -4.27 -12.71
C GLN A 143 13.13 -2.80 -12.54
N LYS A 144 14.43 -2.50 -12.36
CA LYS A 144 14.95 -1.12 -12.37
C LYS A 144 14.67 -0.44 -13.71
N GLN A 145 14.84 -1.15 -14.82
CA GLN A 145 14.51 -0.60 -16.14
C GLN A 145 13.00 -0.34 -16.27
N ILE A 146 12.15 -1.26 -15.82
CA ILE A 146 10.69 -1.06 -15.79
C ILE A 146 10.32 0.18 -14.96
N PHE A 147 10.92 0.36 -13.79
CA PHE A 147 10.69 1.55 -12.94
C PHE A 147 11.02 2.85 -13.70
N ARG A 148 12.13 2.88 -14.43
CA ARG A 148 12.56 4.03 -15.24
C ARG A 148 11.62 4.29 -16.42
N ASP A 149 11.20 3.25 -17.13
CA ASP A 149 10.27 3.37 -18.25
C ASP A 149 8.89 3.87 -17.80
N LEU A 150 8.43 3.44 -16.62
CA LEU A 150 7.21 3.95 -16.01
C LEU A 150 7.32 5.44 -15.66
N PHE A 151 8.47 5.87 -15.15
CA PHE A 151 8.74 7.28 -14.89
C PHE A 151 8.79 8.10 -16.18
N ASP A 152 9.43 7.59 -17.24
CA ASP A 152 9.48 8.24 -18.55
C ASP A 152 8.07 8.44 -19.13
N LYS A 153 7.22 7.41 -19.09
CA LYS A 153 5.81 7.54 -19.50
C LYS A 153 5.08 8.58 -18.63
N PHE A 154 5.26 8.52 -17.31
CA PHE A 154 4.60 9.43 -16.37
C PHE A 154 4.96 10.90 -16.63
N LYS A 155 6.26 11.22 -16.80
CA LYS A 155 6.71 12.61 -16.92
C LYS A 155 6.24 13.30 -18.20
N LEU A 156 5.91 12.54 -19.26
CA LEU A 156 5.38 13.08 -20.51
C LEU A 156 4.00 13.71 -20.32
N ASP A 157 3.19 13.11 -19.44
CA ASP A 157 1.80 13.52 -19.19
C ASP A 157 1.69 14.45 -17.96
N TRP A 158 2.78 14.63 -17.20
CA TRP A 158 2.75 15.35 -15.94
C TRP A 158 3.08 16.85 -16.10
N SER A 159 2.14 17.69 -15.73
CA SER A 159 2.24 19.15 -15.75
C SER A 159 1.94 19.81 -14.39
N GLY A 160 2.00 19.03 -13.31
CA GLY A 160 1.43 19.42 -12.01
C GLY A 160 2.29 20.34 -11.13
N TYR A 161 3.54 20.67 -11.49
CA TYR A 161 4.37 21.57 -10.69
C TYR A 161 4.18 23.04 -11.12
N ASN A 162 3.72 23.84 -10.17
CA ASN A 162 3.68 25.29 -10.30
C ASN A 162 4.64 25.89 -9.26
N LYS A 163 5.75 26.42 -9.73
CA LYS A 163 6.82 26.98 -8.90
C LYS A 163 6.32 28.17 -8.07
N GLU A 164 5.56 29.07 -8.68
CA GLU A 164 5.04 30.28 -8.01
C GLU A 164 4.11 29.90 -6.86
N GLU A 165 3.18 28.98 -7.07
CA GLU A 165 2.28 28.47 -6.03
C GLU A 165 3.04 27.75 -4.90
N ALA A 166 4.09 26.99 -5.22
CA ALA A 166 4.90 26.30 -4.23
C ALA A 166 5.70 27.29 -3.37
N GLU A 167 6.30 28.31 -3.97
CA GLU A 167 7.03 29.37 -3.26
C GLU A 167 6.09 30.23 -2.40
N GLU A 168 4.90 30.55 -2.89
CA GLU A 168 3.87 31.26 -2.11
C GLU A 168 3.43 30.43 -0.90
N CYS A 169 3.18 29.14 -1.10
CA CYS A 169 2.84 28.21 -0.03
C CYS A 169 3.92 28.16 1.07
N LEU A 170 5.20 28.04 0.71
CA LEU A 170 6.29 28.04 1.68
C LEU A 170 6.46 29.38 2.39
N THR A 171 6.19 30.49 1.71
CA THR A 171 6.23 31.83 2.30
C THR A 171 5.13 31.96 3.36
N GLN A 172 3.92 31.56 3.07
CA GLN A 172 2.82 31.54 4.03
C GLN A 172 3.10 30.59 5.21
N TRP A 173 3.68 29.42 4.94
CA TRP A 173 4.09 28.51 6.02
C TRP A 173 5.10 29.17 6.97
N LYS A 174 6.10 29.87 6.45
CA LYS A 174 7.08 30.60 7.27
C LYS A 174 6.42 31.61 8.21
N GLU A 175 5.44 32.35 7.73
CA GLU A 175 4.67 33.28 8.58
C GLU A 175 3.96 32.57 9.75
N TYR A 176 3.35 31.41 9.49
CA TYR A 176 2.75 30.58 10.54
C TYR A 176 3.82 30.02 11.49
N ALA A 177 4.92 29.53 10.95
CA ALA A 177 6.03 28.98 11.76
C ALA A 177 6.66 30.03 12.69
N GLU A 178 6.80 31.27 12.23
CA GLU A 178 7.26 32.39 13.06
C GLU A 178 6.26 32.71 14.18
N LYS A 179 4.97 32.73 13.91
CA LYS A 179 3.93 32.94 14.94
C LYS A 179 3.92 31.80 15.96
N ILE A 180 4.12 30.54 15.52
CA ILE A 180 4.20 29.36 16.40
C ILE A 180 5.42 29.46 17.29
N SER A 181 6.61 29.69 16.72
CA SER A 181 7.87 29.80 17.47
C SER A 181 7.85 30.99 18.45
N GLY A 182 7.28 32.09 18.04
CA GLY A 182 7.13 33.31 18.84
C GLY A 182 6.01 33.22 19.90
N ASN A 183 5.28 32.10 19.98
CA ASN A 183 4.14 31.91 20.90
C ASN A 183 3.02 32.96 20.71
N THR A 184 2.85 33.45 19.48
CA THR A 184 1.89 34.48 19.13
C THR A 184 0.71 33.98 18.31
N LEU A 185 0.73 32.71 17.88
CA LEU A 185 -0.38 32.09 17.17
C LEU A 185 -1.58 31.89 18.12
N GLN A 186 -2.68 32.57 17.83
CA GLN A 186 -3.90 32.47 18.63
C GLN A 186 -4.79 31.32 18.16
N LEU A 187 -5.77 30.88 19.00
CA LEU A 187 -6.77 29.87 18.62
C LEU A 187 -7.50 30.25 17.30
N THR A 188 -7.81 31.52 17.10
CA THR A 188 -8.48 32.03 15.89
C THR A 188 -7.60 32.01 14.65
N ASP A 189 -6.26 32.04 14.80
CA ASP A 189 -5.30 31.85 13.71
C ASP A 189 -5.12 30.36 13.39
N TYR A 190 -5.37 29.48 14.37
CA TYR A 190 -5.29 28.03 14.21
C TYR A 190 -6.56 27.46 13.56
N THR A 191 -7.74 27.77 14.10
CA THR A 191 -9.04 27.33 13.60
C THR A 191 -10.09 28.43 13.66
N ASN A 192 -10.91 28.56 12.63
CA ASN A 192 -11.96 29.56 12.56
C ASN A 192 -13.13 29.06 11.67
N ILE A 193 -14.14 29.93 11.48
CA ILE A 193 -15.25 29.65 10.56
C ILE A 193 -14.71 29.57 9.13
N LYS A 194 -15.15 28.56 8.38
CA LYS A 194 -14.90 28.46 6.95
C LYS A 194 -15.61 29.58 6.20
N THR A 195 -14.86 30.58 5.76
CA THR A 195 -15.33 31.62 4.82
C THR A 195 -14.44 31.60 3.59
N GLN A 196 -14.90 32.16 2.47
CA GLN A 196 -14.15 32.13 1.20
C GLN A 196 -12.71 32.67 1.29
N ASN A 197 -12.43 33.56 2.23
CA ASN A 197 -11.12 34.19 2.46
C ASN A 197 -10.58 33.90 3.86
N ALA A 198 -10.98 32.81 4.48
CA ALA A 198 -10.57 32.46 5.84
C ALA A 198 -9.06 32.14 5.89
N LYS A 199 -8.30 33.04 6.50
CA LYS A 199 -6.86 32.88 6.71
C LYS A 199 -6.61 32.31 8.11
N TYR A 200 -6.62 30.98 8.24
CA TYR A 200 -6.21 30.27 9.45
C TYR A 200 -5.46 28.99 9.10
N LEU A 201 -4.60 28.53 10.00
CA LEU A 201 -3.63 27.47 9.73
C LEU A 201 -4.28 26.17 9.22
N CYS A 202 -5.37 25.72 9.82
CA CYS A 202 -6.04 24.51 9.40
C CYS A 202 -6.56 24.59 7.96
N ASN A 203 -7.16 25.73 7.57
CA ASN A 203 -7.61 25.94 6.19
C ASN A 203 -6.45 26.03 5.20
N PHE A 204 -5.37 26.69 5.60
CA PHE A 204 -4.14 26.75 4.81
C PHE A 204 -3.62 25.35 4.50
N LEU A 205 -3.46 24.50 5.53
CA LEU A 205 -2.92 23.14 5.39
C LEU A 205 -3.82 22.22 4.55
N GLU A 206 -5.14 22.37 4.65
CA GLU A 206 -6.06 21.56 3.87
C GLU A 206 -6.13 21.99 2.39
N ARG A 207 -6.12 23.28 2.10
CA ARG A 207 -6.57 23.78 0.81
C ARG A 207 -5.51 24.52 0.01
N GLN A 208 -4.53 25.15 0.66
CA GLN A 208 -3.57 26.01 -0.02
C GLN A 208 -2.20 25.35 -0.23
N THR A 209 -2.00 24.14 0.33
CA THR A 209 -0.73 23.41 0.25
C THR A 209 -0.77 22.25 -0.75
N LYS A 210 -1.57 22.35 -1.81
CA LYS A 210 -1.78 21.29 -2.81
C LYS A 210 -0.50 20.88 -3.54
N GLN A 211 0.42 21.82 -3.78
CA GLN A 211 1.74 21.52 -4.36
C GLN A 211 2.58 20.55 -3.49
N PHE A 212 2.31 20.49 -2.18
CA PHE A 212 2.95 19.59 -1.23
C PHE A 212 2.07 18.38 -0.86
N GLY A 213 1.28 17.90 -1.79
CA GLY A 213 0.37 16.77 -1.62
C GLY A 213 -0.99 17.18 -1.06
N SER A 214 -2.02 16.49 -1.50
CA SER A 214 -3.39 16.74 -1.06
C SER A 214 -3.64 16.20 0.34
N SER A 215 -4.48 16.90 1.10
CA SER A 215 -5.11 16.40 2.32
C SER A 215 -6.56 16.10 1.99
N ARG A 216 -7.12 14.98 2.46
CA ARG A 216 -8.53 14.66 2.19
C ARG A 216 -9.44 15.81 2.65
N PRO A 217 -10.40 16.27 1.82
CA PRO A 217 -11.41 17.22 2.25
C PRO A 217 -12.12 16.71 3.49
N GLY A 218 -12.23 17.56 4.52
CA GLY A 218 -12.78 17.15 5.81
C GLY A 218 -11.74 16.61 6.79
N SER A 219 -10.43 16.59 6.46
CA SER A 219 -9.37 16.30 7.43
C SER A 219 -9.36 17.29 8.61
N SER A 220 -10.01 18.46 8.47
CA SER A 220 -10.33 19.34 9.60
C SER A 220 -11.11 18.68 10.73
N HIS A 221 -11.82 17.60 10.46
CA HIS A 221 -12.47 16.79 11.50
C HIS A 221 -11.47 16.04 12.39
N GLN A 222 -10.22 15.95 11.95
CA GLN A 222 -9.15 15.25 12.67
C GLN A 222 -8.34 16.18 13.60
N TYR A 223 -8.61 17.49 13.64
CA TYR A 223 -7.93 18.42 14.57
C TYR A 223 -8.48 18.27 15.98
N MET A 224 -7.61 18.43 16.97
CA MET A 224 -8.00 18.34 18.39
C MET A 224 -8.99 19.42 18.79
N VAL A 225 -8.89 20.64 18.23
CA VAL A 225 -9.84 21.74 18.45
C VAL A 225 -10.33 22.27 17.12
N LYS A 226 -11.65 22.34 16.96
CA LYS A 226 -12.28 22.82 15.72
C LYS A 226 -13.48 23.70 16.03
N LYS A 227 -13.62 24.83 15.34
CA LYS A 227 -14.83 25.64 15.37
C LYS A 227 -15.90 25.05 14.47
N ASN A 228 -17.16 25.05 14.90
CA ASN A 228 -18.25 24.54 14.10
C ASN A 228 -18.56 25.47 12.91
N SER A 229 -19.33 25.00 11.94
CA SER A 229 -19.69 25.77 10.73
C SER A 229 -20.59 26.99 11.03
N LYS A 230 -21.27 27.02 12.18
CA LYS A 230 -22.09 28.16 12.61
C LYS A 230 -21.29 29.23 13.34
N GLY A 231 -20.10 28.89 13.83
CA GLY A 231 -19.20 29.81 14.51
C GLY A 231 -19.53 30.09 15.97
N ASP A 232 -20.47 29.37 16.55
CA ASP A 232 -20.95 29.58 17.93
C ASP A 232 -20.37 28.58 18.95
N LYS A 233 -19.77 27.46 18.48
CA LYS A 233 -19.20 26.43 19.35
C LYS A 233 -17.89 25.86 18.81
N PHE A 234 -17.11 25.30 19.71
CA PHE A 234 -15.92 24.50 19.41
C PHE A 234 -16.17 23.04 19.72
N TYR A 235 -15.46 22.17 19.01
CA TYR A 235 -15.37 20.74 19.28
C TYR A 235 -13.94 20.41 19.69
N ILE A 236 -13.79 19.69 20.78
CA ILE A 236 -12.53 19.16 21.29
C ILE A 236 -12.60 17.64 21.15
N LYS A 237 -11.61 17.02 20.54
CA LYS A 237 -11.47 15.57 20.45
C LYS A 237 -10.55 15.04 21.53
N TYR A 238 -10.98 14.00 22.24
CA TYR A 238 -10.19 13.31 23.25
C TYR A 238 -9.91 11.87 22.84
N GLY A 239 -8.63 11.48 22.89
CA GLY A 239 -8.16 10.11 22.86
C GLY A 239 -8.52 9.27 21.61
N PRO A 240 -8.19 7.97 21.65
CA PRO A 240 -8.31 7.07 20.48
C PRO A 240 -9.75 6.70 20.11
N LYS A 241 -10.76 7.03 20.95
CA LYS A 241 -12.17 6.68 20.73
C LYS A 241 -12.99 7.75 20.01
N ASN A 242 -12.37 8.83 19.52
CA ASN A 242 -13.09 9.91 18.84
C ASN A 242 -14.21 10.55 19.67
N GLU A 243 -14.09 10.56 20.99
CA GLU A 243 -15.01 11.27 21.85
C GLU A 243 -14.90 12.77 21.58
N VAL A 244 -16.03 13.41 21.25
CA VAL A 244 -16.08 14.81 20.87
C VAL A 244 -16.90 15.54 21.92
N ASP A 245 -16.28 16.47 22.64
CA ASP A 245 -16.98 17.38 23.55
C ASP A 245 -17.24 18.72 22.88
N GLU A 246 -18.46 19.23 23.03
CA GLU A 246 -18.75 20.63 22.75
C GLU A 246 -18.11 21.51 23.82
N ALA A 247 -17.48 22.59 23.41
CA ALA A 247 -16.82 23.54 24.28
C ALA A 247 -17.13 24.98 23.87
N ASP A 248 -17.10 25.87 24.84
CA ASP A 248 -17.03 27.30 24.59
C ASP A 248 -15.62 27.73 24.16
N GLU A 249 -15.45 28.98 23.80
CA GLU A 249 -14.17 29.52 23.32
C GLU A 249 -13.08 29.50 24.41
N GLN A 250 -13.44 29.71 25.67
CA GLN A 250 -12.49 29.69 26.76
C GLN A 250 -11.90 28.28 26.97
N LYS A 251 -12.73 27.26 27.08
CA LYS A 251 -12.29 25.85 27.22
C LYS A 251 -11.49 25.39 26.01
N ALA A 252 -11.90 25.83 24.80
CA ALA A 252 -11.19 25.55 23.56
C ALA A 252 -9.79 26.19 23.54
N ASP A 253 -9.66 27.43 24.00
CA ASP A 253 -8.37 28.14 24.06
C ASP A 253 -7.44 27.53 25.12
N GLU A 254 -7.98 27.11 26.27
CA GLU A 254 -7.23 26.41 27.30
C GLU A 254 -6.63 25.09 26.74
N GLU A 255 -7.44 24.29 26.05
CA GLU A 255 -6.95 23.03 25.46
C GLU A 255 -5.97 23.27 24.31
N TYR A 256 -6.20 24.29 23.49
CA TYR A 256 -5.28 24.70 22.42
C TYR A 256 -3.90 25.05 22.99
N LYS A 257 -3.84 25.89 24.05
CA LYS A 257 -2.60 26.30 24.69
C LYS A 257 -1.89 25.15 25.42
N LYS A 258 -2.65 24.21 26.00
CA LYS A 258 -2.14 23.07 26.75
C LYS A 258 -1.56 21.99 25.85
N SER A 259 -2.24 21.65 24.76
CA SER A 259 -1.95 20.42 23.99
C SER A 259 -1.48 20.71 22.57
N ILE A 260 -2.10 21.66 21.85
CA ILE A 260 -1.85 21.87 20.43
C ILE A 260 -0.64 22.77 20.19
N LEU A 261 -0.62 23.94 20.78
CA LEU A 261 0.45 24.92 20.54
C LEU A 261 1.85 24.37 20.91
N PRO A 262 2.03 23.63 22.03
CA PRO A 262 3.32 22.99 22.34
C PRO A 262 3.74 21.93 21.30
N LEU A 263 2.77 21.19 20.73
CA LEU A 263 3.04 20.23 19.67
C LEU A 263 3.47 20.94 18.38
N LEU A 264 2.80 22.01 17.99
CA LEU A 264 3.18 22.82 16.83
C LEU A 264 4.60 23.41 17.01
N GLN A 265 4.94 23.88 18.20
CA GLN A 265 6.29 24.38 18.53
C GLN A 265 7.34 23.29 18.37
N LYS A 266 7.08 22.07 18.84
CA LYS A 266 7.99 20.93 18.63
C LYS A 266 8.17 20.61 17.15
N ILE A 267 7.10 20.64 16.34
CA ILE A 267 7.15 20.41 14.88
C ILE A 267 8.03 21.47 14.19
N VAL A 268 7.81 22.74 14.51
CA VAL A 268 8.54 23.84 13.85
C VAL A 268 10.03 23.83 14.25
N ASN A 269 10.36 23.38 15.46
CA ASN A 269 11.73 23.32 15.95
C ASN A 269 12.50 22.07 15.51
N ALA A 270 11.83 20.99 15.09
CA ALA A 270 12.48 19.77 14.62
C ALA A 270 13.11 19.98 13.23
N LYS A 271 14.43 19.91 13.14
CA LYS A 271 15.22 20.15 11.90
C LYS A 271 16.02 18.93 11.44
N THR A 272 16.29 17.99 12.32
CA THR A 272 17.04 16.78 12.00
C THR A 272 16.10 15.57 11.96
N ILE A 273 16.52 14.51 11.26
CA ILE A 273 15.72 13.27 11.18
C ILE A 273 15.51 12.66 12.57
N ASP A 274 16.52 12.72 13.45
CA ASP A 274 16.46 12.19 14.81
C ASP A 274 15.43 12.95 15.68
N GLU A 275 15.37 14.27 15.57
CA GLU A 275 14.35 15.10 16.24
C GLU A 275 12.95 14.81 15.73
N ILE A 276 12.79 14.61 14.41
CA ILE A 276 11.51 14.27 13.77
C ILE A 276 11.04 12.89 14.21
N VAL A 277 11.94 11.91 14.26
CA VAL A 277 11.63 10.55 14.75
C VAL A 277 11.27 10.55 16.22
N ALA A 278 11.98 11.34 17.04
CA ALA A 278 11.65 11.49 18.46
C ALA A 278 10.26 12.14 18.65
N LEU A 279 9.93 13.11 17.81
CA LEU A 279 8.62 13.76 17.81
C LEU A 279 7.49 12.74 17.41
N GLU A 280 7.71 11.94 16.39
CA GLU A 280 6.76 10.92 15.93
C GLU A 280 6.44 9.87 17.00
N LYS A 281 7.41 9.52 17.84
CA LYS A 281 7.26 8.56 18.94
C LYS A 281 6.65 9.17 20.21
N SER A 282 6.38 10.48 20.24
CA SER A 282 5.78 11.11 21.42
C SER A 282 4.30 10.77 21.55
N GLU A 283 3.82 10.56 22.80
CA GLU A 283 2.39 10.32 23.08
C GLU A 283 1.47 11.37 22.45
N GLN A 284 1.92 12.61 22.35
CA GLN A 284 1.18 13.71 21.74
C GLN A 284 0.93 13.51 20.25
N PHE A 285 1.87 12.86 19.55
CA PHE A 285 1.75 12.57 18.12
C PHE A 285 0.87 11.34 17.85
N GLU A 286 0.95 10.32 18.71
CA GLU A 286 0.13 9.12 18.61
C GLU A 286 -1.36 9.39 18.88
N HIS A 287 -1.67 10.30 19.80
CA HIS A 287 -3.06 10.62 20.18
C HIS A 287 -3.77 11.57 19.23
N VAL A 288 -3.06 12.19 18.30
CA VAL A 288 -3.67 13.09 17.32
C VAL A 288 -4.00 12.30 16.06
N GLU A 289 -5.29 12.00 15.82
CA GLU A 289 -5.77 11.39 14.58
C GLU A 289 -5.45 12.21 13.31
N ALA A 290 -4.94 13.42 13.49
CA ALA A 290 -4.46 14.30 12.44
C ALA A 290 -3.03 13.97 11.95
N SER A 291 -2.58 12.72 12.09
CA SER A 291 -1.21 12.34 11.71
C SER A 291 -0.81 12.82 10.31
N GLN A 292 -1.71 12.74 9.33
CA GLN A 292 -1.46 13.22 7.97
C GLN A 292 -1.16 14.72 7.91
N ILE A 293 -1.92 15.53 8.64
CA ILE A 293 -1.72 16.99 8.68
C ILE A 293 -0.44 17.34 9.45
N LEU A 294 -0.18 16.66 10.55
CA LEU A 294 1.06 16.87 11.31
C LEU A 294 2.29 16.49 10.48
N ARG A 295 2.23 15.37 9.75
CA ARG A 295 3.27 14.95 8.80
C ARG A 295 3.48 15.97 7.71
N LYS A 296 2.40 16.55 7.18
CA LYS A 296 2.45 17.62 6.19
C LYS A 296 3.14 18.87 6.75
N MET A 297 2.86 19.26 8.00
CA MET A 297 3.54 20.37 8.66
C MET A 297 5.06 20.11 8.77
N VAL A 298 5.47 18.90 9.15
CA VAL A 298 6.90 18.51 9.21
C VAL A 298 7.54 18.63 7.83
N VAL A 299 6.87 18.16 6.78
CA VAL A 299 7.38 18.26 5.40
C VAL A 299 7.48 19.71 4.93
N LEU A 300 6.48 20.55 5.21
CA LEU A 300 6.51 21.99 4.91
C LEU A 300 7.62 22.71 5.70
N ASN A 301 7.81 22.33 6.98
CA ASN A 301 8.83 22.94 7.81
C ASN A 301 10.26 22.64 7.34
N ASN A 302 10.49 21.48 6.72
CA ASN A 302 11.75 21.14 6.07
C ASN A 302 11.84 21.70 4.64
N GLY A 303 10.72 22.08 4.03
CA GLY A 303 10.65 22.69 2.71
C GLY A 303 11.49 21.94 1.67
N TYR A 304 12.46 22.64 1.08
CA TYR A 304 13.46 22.10 0.17
C TYR A 304 14.83 21.86 0.86
N GLY A 305 14.82 21.58 2.18
CA GLY A 305 16.02 21.32 2.97
C GLY A 305 16.73 20.01 2.62
N GLU A 306 17.71 19.63 3.44
CA GLU A 306 18.54 18.43 3.22
C GLU A 306 17.75 17.11 3.28
N LEU A 307 16.66 17.09 4.07
CA LEU A 307 15.82 15.91 4.19
C LEU A 307 14.86 15.80 2.99
N LEU A 308 14.98 14.71 2.24
CA LEU A 308 14.18 14.46 1.04
C LEU A 308 12.89 13.72 1.41
N PHE A 309 11.85 14.44 1.78
CA PHE A 309 10.53 13.84 2.00
C PHE A 309 9.67 13.91 0.74
N GLY A 310 8.97 12.82 0.44
CA GLY A 310 7.92 12.79 -0.56
C GLY A 310 6.61 13.38 0.00
N PHE A 311 5.75 13.86 -0.90
CA PHE A 311 4.49 14.53 -0.55
C PHE A 311 3.33 13.54 -0.38
N PHE A 312 3.54 12.51 0.44
CA PHE A 312 2.56 11.48 0.79
C PHE A 312 2.63 11.20 2.30
N TYR A 313 1.48 11.01 2.95
CA TYR A 313 1.33 11.12 4.40
C TYR A 313 0.62 9.93 5.06
N VAL A 314 0.36 8.85 4.32
CA VAL A 314 -0.41 7.67 4.76
C VAL A 314 0.52 6.47 4.98
N ASP A 315 0.50 5.86 6.17
CA ASP A 315 1.37 4.72 6.52
C ASP A 315 1.25 3.57 5.52
N GLY A 316 0.06 3.07 5.25
CA GLY A 316 -0.13 1.96 4.34
C GLY A 316 0.34 2.24 2.91
N PHE A 317 0.36 3.49 2.49
CA PHE A 317 0.94 3.90 1.21
C PHE A 317 2.47 3.81 1.22
N VAL A 318 3.09 4.33 2.29
CA VAL A 318 4.54 4.27 2.49
C VAL A 318 5.00 2.82 2.60
N ASP A 319 4.28 1.99 3.38
CA ASP A 319 4.59 0.57 3.54
C ASP A 319 4.50 -0.21 2.21
N ASN A 320 3.52 0.08 1.36
CA ASN A 320 3.43 -0.51 0.02
C ASN A 320 4.64 -0.15 -0.86
N LEU A 321 5.11 1.11 -0.81
CA LEU A 321 6.30 1.52 -1.55
C LEU A 321 7.58 0.88 -0.98
N MET A 322 7.68 0.74 0.35
CA MET A 322 8.78 0.02 0.99
C MET A 322 8.82 -1.44 0.53
N GLU A 323 7.68 -2.13 0.54
CA GLU A 323 7.57 -3.50 0.06
C GLU A 323 7.97 -3.65 -1.42
N TYR A 324 7.65 -2.65 -2.24
CA TYR A 324 7.99 -2.65 -3.67
C TYR A 324 9.47 -2.40 -3.93
N LEU A 325 10.08 -1.45 -3.21
CA LEU A 325 11.43 -0.93 -3.53
C LEU A 325 12.56 -1.65 -2.76
N PHE A 326 12.30 -2.14 -1.55
CA PHE A 326 13.33 -2.60 -0.63
C PHE A 326 13.24 -4.09 -0.28
N LYS A 327 14.38 -4.67 0.09
CA LYS A 327 14.45 -6.02 0.67
C LYS A 327 13.65 -6.09 1.98
N GLU A 328 13.14 -7.27 2.33
CA GLU A 328 12.21 -7.47 3.44
C GLU A 328 12.71 -6.92 4.79
N ASP A 329 14.01 -7.06 5.07
CA ASP A 329 14.60 -6.62 6.35
C ASP A 329 14.90 -5.11 6.39
N PHE A 330 14.83 -4.42 5.27
CA PHE A 330 15.15 -2.99 5.22
C PHE A 330 14.01 -2.17 5.81
N GLY A 331 14.33 -1.31 6.76
CA GLY A 331 13.36 -0.39 7.35
C GLY A 331 12.39 -1.00 8.36
N GLU A 332 12.61 -2.27 8.82
CA GLU A 332 11.78 -2.92 9.84
C GLU A 332 11.61 -2.04 11.10
N ASN A 333 12.64 -1.27 11.44
CA ASN A 333 12.65 -0.37 12.60
C ASN A 333 12.57 1.12 12.23
N PHE A 334 12.23 1.44 10.99
CA PHE A 334 12.07 2.82 10.55
C PHE A 334 10.67 3.32 10.90
N GLY A 335 10.59 4.55 11.42
CA GLY A 335 9.35 5.30 11.50
C GLY A 335 8.90 5.80 10.12
N PHE A 336 7.74 6.45 10.09
CA PHE A 336 7.15 6.96 8.85
C PHE A 336 8.11 7.88 8.07
N PHE A 337 8.75 8.84 8.74
CA PHE A 337 9.62 9.81 8.07
C PHE A 337 10.91 9.19 7.56
N GLU A 338 11.48 8.22 8.29
CA GLU A 338 12.67 7.49 7.84
C GLU A 338 12.35 6.68 6.58
N LYS A 339 11.20 5.99 6.55
CA LYS A 339 10.72 5.26 5.37
C LYS A 339 10.48 6.20 4.19
N ASN A 340 9.78 7.31 4.42
CA ASN A 340 9.48 8.31 3.39
C ASN A 340 10.77 8.88 2.78
N ASN A 341 11.74 9.24 3.62
CA ASN A 341 13.05 9.74 3.17
C ASN A 341 13.82 8.69 2.37
N ALA A 342 13.86 7.43 2.85
CA ALA A 342 14.52 6.33 2.15
C ALA A 342 13.91 6.07 0.75
N ILE A 343 12.58 6.06 0.65
CA ILE A 343 11.87 5.91 -0.63
C ILE A 343 12.31 7.00 -1.62
N MET A 344 12.34 8.25 -1.18
CA MET A 344 12.73 9.37 -2.05
C MET A 344 14.19 9.28 -2.49
N ILE A 345 15.12 9.02 -1.56
CA ILE A 345 16.55 8.88 -1.88
C ILE A 345 16.78 7.75 -2.89
N LEU A 346 16.25 6.55 -2.63
CA LEU A 346 16.40 5.42 -3.54
C LEU A 346 15.81 5.72 -4.91
N SER A 347 14.59 6.25 -4.97
CA SER A 347 13.91 6.55 -6.22
C SER A 347 14.67 7.58 -7.06
N MET A 348 15.16 8.65 -6.45
CA MET A 348 15.96 9.65 -7.15
C MET A 348 17.28 9.06 -7.67
N ASN A 349 17.95 8.18 -6.91
CA ASN A 349 19.15 7.50 -7.35
C ASN A 349 18.87 6.57 -8.54
N LEU A 350 17.79 5.77 -8.48
CA LEU A 350 17.38 4.91 -9.59
C LEU A 350 17.07 5.70 -10.86
N LEU A 351 16.53 6.90 -10.78
CA LEU A 351 16.20 7.75 -11.92
C LEU A 351 17.40 8.54 -12.46
N LYS A 352 18.46 8.72 -11.66
CA LYS A 352 19.73 9.36 -12.07
C LYS A 352 20.74 8.38 -12.64
N ASP A 353 20.63 7.09 -12.29
CA ASP A 353 21.54 6.06 -12.76
C ASP A 353 21.45 5.86 -14.29
N GLY A 354 22.58 5.80 -14.99
CA GLY A 354 22.65 5.68 -16.45
C GLY A 354 22.22 6.97 -17.18
N ASN A 355 21.09 6.91 -17.87
CA ASN A 355 20.47 8.10 -18.49
C ASN A 355 19.74 8.89 -17.43
N ASP A 356 20.31 10.00 -16.95
CA ASP A 356 19.69 10.83 -15.90
C ASP A 356 18.33 11.40 -16.36
N LEU A 357 17.26 10.73 -15.96
CA LEU A 357 15.88 11.10 -16.30
C LEU A 357 15.42 12.37 -15.57
N LEU A 358 16.18 12.84 -14.58
CA LEU A 358 15.95 14.08 -13.82
C LEU A 358 16.81 15.25 -14.30
N SER A 359 17.64 15.04 -15.31
CA SER A 359 18.53 16.06 -15.87
C SER A 359 17.77 17.33 -16.29
N GLY A 360 18.39 18.49 -16.05
CA GLY A 360 17.82 19.79 -16.39
C GLY A 360 16.74 20.31 -15.45
N LYS A 361 16.37 19.57 -14.38
CA LYS A 361 15.40 19.98 -13.36
C LYS A 361 16.09 20.43 -12.08
N SER A 362 15.56 21.50 -11.45
CA SER A 362 15.98 21.90 -10.12
C SER A 362 15.65 20.79 -9.09
N LEU A 363 16.27 20.83 -7.91
CA LEU A 363 16.00 19.84 -6.86
C LEU A 363 14.51 19.86 -6.43
N GLU A 364 13.93 21.05 -6.40
CA GLU A 364 12.51 21.24 -6.11
C GLU A 364 11.63 20.53 -7.15
N GLU A 365 11.87 20.77 -8.45
CA GLU A 365 11.13 20.10 -9.53
C GLU A 365 11.32 18.60 -9.50
N GLN A 366 12.56 18.11 -9.25
CA GLN A 366 12.83 16.68 -9.10
C GLN A 366 11.99 16.07 -7.99
N ARG A 367 11.93 16.74 -6.81
CA ARG A 367 11.18 16.29 -5.66
C ARG A 367 9.68 16.23 -5.94
N HIS A 368 9.14 17.25 -6.61
CA HIS A 368 7.71 17.27 -6.98
C HIS A 368 7.36 16.18 -7.98
N VAL A 369 8.11 16.05 -9.08
CA VAL A 369 7.80 15.04 -10.10
C VAL A 369 7.98 13.61 -9.58
N VAL A 370 9.01 13.36 -8.78
CA VAL A 370 9.25 12.04 -8.17
C VAL A 370 8.16 11.72 -7.14
N SER A 371 7.75 12.68 -6.31
CA SER A 371 6.64 12.46 -5.36
C SER A 371 5.33 12.14 -6.07
N ALA A 372 4.99 12.86 -7.13
CA ALA A 372 3.78 12.62 -7.92
C ALA A 372 3.84 11.26 -8.66
N PHE A 373 5.00 10.90 -9.19
CA PHE A 373 5.24 9.59 -9.78
C PHE A 373 5.06 8.46 -8.76
N LEU A 374 5.70 8.58 -7.60
CA LEU A 374 5.59 7.60 -6.53
C LEU A 374 4.15 7.48 -6.00
N TRP A 375 3.43 8.60 -5.93
CA TRP A 375 2.00 8.58 -5.59
C TRP A 375 1.19 7.76 -6.60
N THR A 376 1.44 7.95 -7.88
CA THR A 376 0.78 7.18 -8.95
C THR A 376 1.18 5.71 -8.90
N LEU A 377 2.47 5.43 -8.77
CA LEU A 377 3.03 4.08 -8.67
C LEU A 377 2.50 3.33 -7.45
N GLY A 378 2.54 3.94 -6.27
CA GLY A 378 2.10 3.33 -5.02
C GLY A 378 0.59 3.06 -4.99
N ASN A 379 -0.22 3.95 -5.55
CA ASN A 379 -1.66 3.70 -5.69
C ASN A 379 -1.95 2.59 -6.69
N SER A 380 -1.21 2.53 -7.79
CA SER A 380 -1.36 1.50 -8.81
C SER A 380 -0.85 0.13 -8.31
N ASN A 381 0.36 0.07 -7.75
CA ASN A 381 0.90 -1.14 -7.12
C ASN A 381 0.13 -1.54 -5.84
N GLY A 382 -0.47 -0.58 -5.16
CA GLY A 382 -1.34 -0.82 -4.01
C GLY A 382 -2.65 -1.54 -4.34
N LEU A 383 -2.98 -1.78 -5.62
CA LEU A 383 -4.10 -2.66 -6.00
C LEU A 383 -3.79 -4.10 -5.62
N THR A 384 -2.62 -4.61 -6.00
CA THR A 384 -2.17 -5.96 -5.67
C THR A 384 -0.67 -5.94 -5.37
N THR A 385 -0.22 -6.84 -4.51
CA THR A 385 1.20 -7.02 -4.18
C THR A 385 1.57 -8.49 -4.31
N GLU A 386 2.87 -8.80 -4.34
CA GLU A 386 3.34 -10.20 -4.30
C GLU A 386 2.84 -10.95 -3.06
N LYS A 387 2.68 -10.26 -1.92
CA LYS A 387 2.14 -10.84 -0.68
C LYS A 387 0.62 -10.98 -0.72
N ALA A 388 -0.07 -10.14 -1.48
CA ALA A 388 -1.52 -10.12 -1.63
C ALA A 388 -1.91 -10.01 -3.13
N PRO A 389 -1.71 -11.08 -3.93
CA PRO A 389 -1.96 -11.04 -5.36
C PRO A 389 -3.46 -11.02 -5.72
N ASN A 390 -4.33 -11.26 -4.75
CA ASN A 390 -5.78 -11.24 -4.95
C ASN A 390 -6.41 -10.11 -4.14
N VAL A 391 -7.21 -9.28 -4.78
CA VAL A 391 -7.92 -8.16 -4.14
C VAL A 391 -9.38 -8.10 -4.58
N ILE A 392 -10.26 -7.74 -3.65
CA ILE A 392 -11.64 -7.33 -3.94
C ILE A 392 -11.78 -5.85 -3.60
N LEU A 393 -12.12 -5.04 -4.60
CA LEU A 393 -12.51 -3.65 -4.42
C LEU A 393 -14.04 -3.62 -4.22
N TYR A 394 -14.48 -3.11 -3.08
CA TYR A 394 -15.89 -3.07 -2.73
C TYR A 394 -16.29 -1.69 -2.22
N GLY A 395 -17.56 -1.40 -2.21
CA GLY A 395 -18.11 -0.13 -1.72
C GLY A 395 -19.26 0.39 -2.55
N PRO A 396 -19.77 1.60 -2.24
CA PRO A 396 -20.92 2.18 -2.90
C PRO A 396 -20.76 2.29 -4.42
N PRO A 397 -21.86 2.28 -5.17
CA PRO A 397 -21.81 2.54 -6.61
C PRO A 397 -21.33 3.96 -6.90
N GLY A 398 -20.60 4.12 -8.00
CA GLY A 398 -20.11 5.45 -8.40
C GLY A 398 -18.85 5.94 -7.67
N THR A 399 -18.12 5.08 -6.97
CA THR A 399 -16.84 5.40 -6.31
C THR A 399 -15.62 5.19 -7.22
N GLY A 400 -15.81 5.07 -8.53
CA GLY A 400 -14.74 5.01 -9.52
C GLY A 400 -13.92 3.72 -9.52
N LYS A 401 -14.42 2.60 -8.97
CA LYS A 401 -13.71 1.31 -8.90
C LYS A 401 -13.12 0.89 -10.25
N THR A 402 -13.96 0.76 -11.26
CA THR A 402 -13.56 0.33 -12.61
C THR A 402 -12.57 1.32 -13.25
N PHE A 403 -12.83 2.62 -13.13
CA PHE A 403 -11.95 3.68 -13.63
C PHE A 403 -10.55 3.61 -13.00
N THR A 404 -10.50 3.48 -11.68
CA THR A 404 -9.23 3.38 -10.92
C THR A 404 -8.43 2.15 -11.34
N VAL A 405 -9.09 0.99 -11.49
CA VAL A 405 -8.44 -0.25 -11.93
C VAL A 405 -7.90 -0.09 -13.34
N GLN A 406 -8.71 0.38 -14.29
CA GLN A 406 -8.28 0.57 -15.69
C GLN A 406 -7.08 1.51 -15.78
N LYS A 407 -7.16 2.70 -15.14
CA LYS A 407 -6.07 3.67 -15.15
C LYS A 407 -4.79 3.14 -14.51
N SER A 408 -4.91 2.42 -13.39
CA SER A 408 -3.76 1.82 -12.72
C SER A 408 -3.11 0.72 -13.57
N LEU A 409 -3.91 -0.11 -14.21
CA LEU A 409 -3.39 -1.20 -15.05
C LEU A 409 -2.77 -0.68 -16.35
N ASP A 410 -3.38 0.33 -16.99
CA ASP A 410 -2.77 1.00 -18.15
C ASP A 410 -1.39 1.58 -17.79
N PHE A 411 -1.27 2.18 -16.63
CA PHE A 411 0.02 2.64 -16.11
C PHE A 411 0.99 1.48 -15.88
N LEU A 412 0.62 0.44 -15.11
CA LEU A 412 1.50 -0.67 -14.72
C LEU A 412 1.95 -1.52 -15.91
N THR A 413 1.07 -1.74 -16.88
CA THR A 413 1.38 -2.52 -18.09
C THR A 413 1.96 -1.68 -19.23
N LYS A 414 2.14 -0.37 -19.02
CA LYS A 414 2.58 0.58 -20.08
C LYS A 414 1.64 0.60 -21.30
N GLY A 415 0.36 0.32 -21.09
CA GLY A 415 -0.65 0.20 -22.15
C GLY A 415 -0.63 -1.14 -22.88
N ASP A 416 0.10 -2.14 -22.41
CA ASP A 416 0.07 -3.49 -22.99
C ASP A 416 -1.19 -4.25 -22.55
N GLU A 417 -2.24 -4.12 -23.33
CA GLU A 417 -3.52 -4.78 -23.10
C GLU A 417 -3.40 -6.32 -23.07
N SER A 418 -2.34 -6.88 -23.64
CA SER A 418 -2.13 -8.32 -23.66
C SER A 418 -1.86 -8.92 -22.27
N LYS A 419 -1.48 -8.09 -21.29
CA LYS A 419 -1.22 -8.45 -19.90
C LYS A 419 -2.43 -8.26 -18.99
N VAL A 420 -3.55 -7.79 -19.54
CA VAL A 420 -4.80 -7.58 -18.79
C VAL A 420 -5.91 -8.39 -19.45
N CYS A 421 -6.63 -9.13 -18.62
CA CYS A 421 -7.89 -9.76 -19.04
C CYS A 421 -9.02 -9.14 -18.23
N PHE A 422 -9.90 -8.39 -18.87
CA PHE A 422 -11.04 -7.76 -18.24
C PHE A 422 -12.32 -8.54 -18.59
N THR A 423 -13.03 -9.03 -17.58
CA THR A 423 -14.29 -9.78 -17.76
C THR A 423 -15.32 -9.32 -16.74
N GLN A 424 -16.59 -9.61 -17.01
CA GLN A 424 -17.69 -9.35 -16.10
C GLN A 424 -18.40 -10.67 -15.77
N PHE A 425 -18.64 -10.90 -14.48
CA PHE A 425 -19.43 -12.07 -14.07
C PHE A 425 -20.92 -11.79 -14.16
N HIS A 426 -21.67 -12.85 -14.43
CA HIS A 426 -23.13 -12.86 -14.47
C HIS A 426 -23.67 -14.20 -13.92
N PRO A 427 -24.96 -14.30 -13.56
CA PRO A 427 -25.47 -15.48 -12.88
C PRO A 427 -25.31 -16.83 -13.61
N SER A 428 -25.15 -16.78 -14.93
CA SER A 428 -24.94 -17.98 -15.76
C SER A 428 -23.47 -18.24 -16.08
N PHE A 429 -22.52 -17.56 -15.43
CA PHE A 429 -21.09 -17.77 -15.64
C PHE A 429 -20.66 -19.05 -14.94
N THR A 430 -20.04 -19.99 -15.67
CA THR A 430 -19.79 -21.37 -15.21
C THR A 430 -18.29 -21.66 -15.04
N TYR A 431 -18.00 -22.84 -14.46
CA TYR A 431 -16.66 -23.38 -14.36
C TYR A 431 -16.03 -23.59 -15.76
N GLU A 432 -16.83 -24.06 -16.72
CA GLU A 432 -16.40 -24.31 -18.10
C GLU A 432 -16.06 -23.01 -18.84
N ASP A 433 -16.69 -21.89 -18.48
CA ASP A 433 -16.32 -20.58 -19.02
C ASP A 433 -15.01 -20.07 -18.44
N PHE A 434 -14.70 -20.47 -17.21
CA PHE A 434 -13.58 -19.96 -16.44
C PHE A 434 -12.33 -20.83 -16.56
N ILE A 435 -12.45 -22.14 -16.31
CA ILE A 435 -11.32 -23.09 -16.25
C ILE A 435 -11.24 -23.91 -17.55
N ASP A 436 -12.07 -24.90 -17.73
CA ASP A 436 -12.07 -25.74 -18.93
C ASP A 436 -13.34 -26.61 -19.02
N GLY A 437 -13.67 -27.09 -20.21
CA GLY A 437 -14.80 -27.95 -20.40
C GLY A 437 -15.06 -28.33 -21.86
N LEU A 438 -16.15 -29.09 -22.09
CA LEU A 438 -16.65 -29.40 -23.43
C LEU A 438 -17.60 -28.31 -23.87
N LYS A 439 -17.33 -27.69 -25.03
CA LYS A 439 -18.22 -26.70 -25.63
C LYS A 439 -18.69 -27.13 -27.03
N PRO A 440 -19.92 -26.76 -27.42
CA PRO A 440 -20.38 -26.98 -28.79
C PRO A 440 -19.46 -26.25 -29.78
N ALA A 441 -18.96 -26.97 -30.77
CA ALA A 441 -18.01 -26.46 -31.77
C ALA A 441 -18.55 -26.61 -33.21
N GLY A 442 -19.87 -26.51 -33.38
CA GLY A 442 -20.56 -26.65 -34.66
C GLY A 442 -21.35 -27.95 -34.81
N ALA A 443 -21.77 -28.29 -36.03
CA ALA A 443 -22.47 -29.50 -36.35
C ALA A 443 -21.59 -30.43 -37.19
N THR A 444 -21.78 -31.74 -37.02
CA THR A 444 -21.23 -32.76 -37.90
C THR A 444 -22.00 -32.78 -39.22
N GLU A 445 -21.45 -33.42 -40.26
CA GLU A 445 -22.12 -33.59 -41.54
C GLU A 445 -23.51 -34.28 -41.40
N ASN A 446 -23.68 -35.08 -40.34
CA ASN A 446 -24.94 -35.77 -40.03
C ASN A 446 -25.90 -34.93 -39.16
N GLY A 447 -25.63 -33.65 -38.95
CA GLY A 447 -26.48 -32.74 -38.15
C GLY A 447 -26.37 -32.90 -36.62
N SER A 448 -25.51 -33.78 -36.11
CA SER A 448 -25.24 -33.90 -34.68
C SER A 448 -24.31 -32.79 -34.17
N VAL A 449 -24.50 -32.31 -32.94
CA VAL A 449 -23.64 -31.28 -32.33
C VAL A 449 -22.26 -31.89 -32.07
N LYS A 450 -21.23 -31.23 -32.61
CA LYS A 450 -19.84 -31.56 -32.32
C LYS A 450 -19.41 -30.82 -31.04
N PHE A 451 -18.78 -31.55 -30.13
CA PHE A 451 -18.19 -30.98 -28.94
C PHE A 451 -16.67 -30.97 -29.03
N GLU A 452 -16.05 -29.89 -28.62
CA GLU A 452 -14.59 -29.81 -28.46
C GLU A 452 -14.23 -29.46 -27.05
N PHE A 453 -13.08 -30.02 -26.57
CA PHE A 453 -12.50 -29.63 -25.31
C PHE A 453 -11.80 -28.28 -25.49
N VAL A 454 -12.16 -27.29 -24.65
CA VAL A 454 -11.61 -25.93 -24.69
C VAL A 454 -11.27 -25.45 -23.30
N ASN A 455 -10.24 -24.62 -23.21
CA ASN A 455 -9.95 -23.90 -21.98
C ASN A 455 -10.92 -22.72 -21.81
N GLY A 456 -11.27 -22.43 -20.56
CA GLY A 456 -11.91 -21.21 -20.16
C GLY A 456 -10.96 -20.02 -20.18
N ILE A 457 -11.53 -18.84 -19.98
CA ILE A 457 -10.81 -17.56 -20.09
C ILE A 457 -9.66 -17.46 -19.09
N PHE A 458 -9.84 -17.90 -17.84
CA PHE A 458 -8.83 -17.80 -16.77
C PHE A 458 -7.67 -18.79 -16.98
N LYS A 459 -7.98 -20.04 -17.37
CA LYS A 459 -6.93 -21.04 -17.64
C LYS A 459 -6.05 -20.62 -18.82
N ASN A 460 -6.63 -20.11 -19.90
CA ASN A 460 -5.87 -19.56 -21.03
C ASN A 460 -4.97 -18.42 -20.61
N PHE A 461 -5.47 -17.52 -19.76
CA PHE A 461 -4.71 -16.41 -19.22
C PHE A 461 -3.56 -16.88 -18.34
N CYS A 462 -3.76 -17.90 -17.50
CA CYS A 462 -2.72 -18.52 -16.70
C CYS A 462 -1.62 -19.19 -17.55
N ILE A 463 -1.98 -19.86 -18.65
CA ILE A 463 -1.01 -20.46 -19.59
C ILE A 463 -0.15 -19.35 -20.22
N LYS A 464 -0.77 -18.25 -20.65
CA LYS A 464 -0.04 -17.11 -21.20
C LYS A 464 0.95 -16.53 -20.19
N ALA A 465 0.51 -16.28 -18.97
CA ALA A 465 1.33 -15.74 -17.90
C ALA A 465 2.49 -16.67 -17.50
N LYS A 466 2.27 -17.99 -17.49
CA LYS A 466 3.31 -18.99 -17.25
C LYS A 466 4.45 -18.89 -18.25
N ASN A 467 4.14 -18.62 -19.52
CA ASN A 467 5.11 -18.53 -20.60
C ASN A 467 5.85 -17.19 -20.64
N ASP A 468 5.44 -16.21 -19.83
CA ASP A 468 6.08 -14.91 -19.67
C ASP A 468 6.26 -14.57 -18.18
N PRO A 469 7.15 -15.28 -17.47
CA PRO A 469 7.29 -15.17 -16.02
C PRO A 469 7.90 -13.83 -15.53
N GLN A 470 8.49 -13.04 -16.44
CA GLN A 470 9.13 -11.77 -16.11
C GLN A 470 8.12 -10.62 -16.00
N ASN A 471 6.91 -10.79 -16.52
CA ASN A 471 5.87 -9.79 -16.51
C ASN A 471 4.72 -10.19 -15.58
N THR A 472 4.10 -9.19 -14.95
CA THR A 472 2.89 -9.38 -14.15
C THR A 472 1.65 -9.32 -15.03
N TYR A 473 0.73 -10.23 -14.81
CA TYR A 473 -0.53 -10.37 -15.53
C TYR A 473 -1.71 -10.11 -14.60
N TYR A 474 -2.69 -9.34 -15.05
CA TYR A 474 -3.83 -8.90 -14.23
C TYR A 474 -5.15 -9.47 -14.77
N PHE A 475 -5.77 -10.34 -14.01
CA PHE A 475 -7.10 -10.85 -14.29
C PHE A 475 -8.13 -10.05 -13.52
N VAL A 476 -8.96 -9.30 -14.24
CA VAL A 476 -9.93 -8.36 -13.66
C VAL A 476 -11.34 -8.86 -13.87
N VAL A 477 -12.11 -8.91 -12.80
CA VAL A 477 -13.51 -9.32 -12.81
C VAL A 477 -14.38 -8.18 -12.27
N ASP A 478 -15.22 -7.62 -13.13
CA ASP A 478 -16.27 -6.72 -12.68
C ASP A 478 -17.51 -7.51 -12.23
N GLU A 479 -18.27 -6.95 -11.29
CA GLU A 479 -19.44 -7.60 -10.69
C GLU A 479 -19.14 -9.02 -10.19
N VAL A 480 -18.02 -9.18 -9.50
CA VAL A 480 -17.51 -10.48 -9.05
C VAL A 480 -18.51 -11.26 -8.16
N ASN A 481 -19.41 -10.55 -7.49
CA ASN A 481 -20.49 -11.10 -6.65
C ASN A 481 -21.71 -11.61 -7.45
N ARG A 482 -21.77 -11.40 -8.77
CA ARG A 482 -22.91 -11.86 -9.60
C ARG A 482 -22.83 -13.31 -10.03
N ALA A 483 -21.70 -14.00 -9.83
CA ALA A 483 -21.58 -15.45 -10.01
C ALA A 483 -21.23 -16.12 -8.68
N ASN A 484 -21.56 -17.39 -8.54
CA ASN A 484 -21.13 -18.19 -7.39
C ASN A 484 -19.65 -18.55 -7.56
N LEU A 485 -18.77 -17.84 -6.85
CA LEU A 485 -17.31 -18.00 -6.96
C LEU A 485 -16.83 -19.39 -6.58
N SER A 486 -17.45 -20.03 -5.57
CA SER A 486 -17.08 -21.38 -5.17
C SER A 486 -17.33 -22.39 -6.31
N THR A 487 -18.41 -22.20 -7.07
CA THR A 487 -18.72 -23.02 -8.25
C THR A 487 -17.82 -22.69 -9.42
N VAL A 488 -17.57 -21.39 -9.69
CA VAL A 488 -16.74 -20.93 -10.82
C VAL A 488 -15.28 -21.37 -10.67
N PHE A 489 -14.72 -21.30 -9.46
CA PHE A 489 -13.34 -21.76 -9.21
C PHE A 489 -13.23 -23.25 -8.95
N GLY A 490 -14.26 -23.88 -8.37
CA GLY A 490 -14.24 -25.28 -7.99
C GLY A 490 -13.02 -25.62 -7.11
N GLU A 491 -12.37 -26.74 -7.40
CA GLU A 491 -11.16 -27.19 -6.71
C GLU A 491 -9.95 -26.28 -6.91
N THR A 492 -9.95 -25.43 -7.95
CA THR A 492 -8.85 -24.48 -8.21
C THR A 492 -8.82 -23.31 -7.24
N LEU A 493 -9.87 -23.14 -6.44
CA LEU A 493 -9.98 -22.09 -5.42
C LEU A 493 -8.80 -22.09 -4.44
N SER A 494 -8.29 -23.28 -4.07
CA SER A 494 -7.13 -23.39 -3.19
C SER A 494 -5.85 -22.82 -3.79
N LEU A 495 -5.74 -22.77 -5.12
CA LEU A 495 -4.58 -22.26 -5.84
C LEU A 495 -4.50 -20.72 -5.83
N LEU A 496 -5.52 -20.03 -5.33
CA LEU A 496 -5.47 -18.59 -5.11
C LEU A 496 -4.52 -18.21 -3.96
N GLU A 497 -4.28 -19.13 -3.03
CA GLU A 497 -3.38 -18.86 -1.90
C GLU A 497 -1.93 -18.71 -2.39
N LYS A 498 -1.18 -17.77 -1.82
CA LYS A 498 0.19 -17.41 -2.22
C LYS A 498 1.13 -18.64 -2.27
N ASP A 499 1.04 -19.50 -1.28
CA ASP A 499 1.94 -20.66 -1.12
C ASP A 499 1.64 -21.79 -2.11
N TYR A 500 0.52 -21.72 -2.82
CA TYR A 500 0.10 -22.70 -3.84
C TYR A 500 0.20 -22.14 -5.27
N ARG A 501 0.99 -21.06 -5.47
CA ARG A 501 1.22 -20.45 -6.78
C ARG A 501 2.41 -21.09 -7.50
N TRP A 502 2.25 -21.33 -8.80
CA TRP A 502 3.32 -21.81 -9.66
C TRP A 502 4.42 -20.75 -9.84
N ASP A 503 5.67 -21.08 -9.50
CA ASP A 503 6.86 -20.27 -9.75
C ASP A 503 7.67 -20.89 -10.89
N SER A 504 7.70 -20.25 -12.06
CA SER A 504 8.44 -20.76 -13.23
C SER A 504 9.94 -20.92 -13.00
N ASN A 505 10.49 -20.23 -11.99
CA ASN A 505 11.91 -20.35 -11.61
C ASN A 505 12.21 -21.59 -10.76
N LYS A 506 11.16 -22.26 -10.24
CA LYS A 506 11.29 -23.41 -9.33
C LYS A 506 10.38 -24.59 -9.73
N PRO A 507 10.44 -25.07 -10.97
CA PRO A 507 9.46 -26.02 -11.50
C PRO A 507 9.41 -27.34 -10.72
N GLU A 508 10.54 -27.82 -10.18
CA GLU A 508 10.58 -29.08 -9.44
C GLU A 508 9.91 -28.97 -8.05
N GLU A 509 10.12 -27.86 -7.34
CA GLU A 509 9.46 -27.61 -6.04
C GLU A 509 7.95 -27.51 -6.21
N ASN A 510 7.50 -26.95 -7.33
CA ASN A 510 6.11 -26.67 -7.60
C ASN A 510 5.30 -27.87 -8.13
N LYS A 511 5.92 -29.00 -8.45
CA LYS A 511 5.17 -30.20 -8.87
C LYS A 511 4.13 -30.65 -7.84
N LYS A 512 4.37 -30.40 -6.55
CA LYS A 512 3.47 -30.78 -5.44
C LYS A 512 2.18 -29.93 -5.39
N ILE A 513 2.19 -28.72 -5.97
CA ILE A 513 1.04 -27.81 -5.93
C ILE A 513 0.12 -27.96 -7.14
N LEU A 514 0.57 -28.66 -8.17
CA LEU A 514 -0.24 -28.94 -9.35
C LEU A 514 -1.51 -29.70 -8.98
N LYS A 515 -2.65 -29.27 -9.49
CA LYS A 515 -3.97 -29.87 -9.25
C LYS A 515 -4.54 -30.49 -10.54
N LEU A 516 -5.27 -31.57 -10.35
CA LEU A 516 -6.19 -32.05 -11.39
C LEU A 516 -7.40 -31.13 -11.38
N THR A 517 -7.81 -30.64 -12.54
CA THR A 517 -9.07 -29.93 -12.69
C THR A 517 -10.22 -30.93 -12.81
N GLN A 518 -11.46 -30.48 -12.60
CA GLN A 518 -12.66 -31.30 -12.74
C GLN A 518 -12.67 -32.06 -14.08
N ASN A 519 -12.18 -31.45 -15.14
CA ASN A 519 -12.14 -32.03 -16.48
C ASN A 519 -10.79 -32.65 -16.86
N SER A 520 -9.81 -32.74 -15.97
CA SER A 520 -8.47 -33.32 -16.23
C SER A 520 -8.56 -34.78 -16.69
N ALA A 521 -9.43 -35.56 -16.08
CA ALA A 521 -9.62 -36.96 -16.44
C ALA A 521 -10.13 -37.11 -17.88
N LEU A 522 -11.08 -36.28 -18.29
CA LEU A 522 -11.60 -36.25 -19.67
C LEU A 522 -10.49 -35.80 -20.63
N HIS A 523 -9.76 -34.73 -20.34
CA HIS A 523 -8.67 -34.23 -21.17
C HIS A 523 -7.57 -35.31 -21.36
N THR A 524 -7.14 -35.94 -20.25
CA THR A 524 -6.22 -37.08 -20.25
C THR A 524 -6.75 -38.25 -21.11
N SER A 525 -8.02 -38.60 -20.96
CA SER A 525 -8.63 -39.68 -21.70
C SER A 525 -8.68 -39.40 -23.21
N LEU A 526 -8.95 -38.18 -23.61
CA LEU A 526 -8.93 -37.78 -25.03
C LEU A 526 -7.53 -37.91 -25.64
N ILE A 527 -6.49 -37.51 -24.91
CA ILE A 527 -5.10 -37.67 -25.36
C ILE A 527 -4.75 -39.17 -25.51
N LYS A 528 -5.08 -39.98 -24.51
CA LYS A 528 -4.79 -41.44 -24.52
C LYS A 528 -5.54 -42.16 -25.67
N MET A 529 -6.77 -41.79 -25.90
CA MET A 529 -7.57 -42.36 -27.02
C MET A 529 -6.93 -42.03 -28.36
N LEU A 530 -6.54 -40.78 -28.61
CA LEU A 530 -5.86 -40.37 -29.83
C LEU A 530 -4.48 -41.03 -29.99
N LYS A 531 -3.73 -41.22 -28.91
CA LYS A 531 -2.44 -41.96 -28.96
C LYS A 531 -2.66 -43.43 -29.32
N ALA A 532 -3.70 -44.06 -28.80
CA ALA A 532 -4.06 -45.45 -29.19
C ALA A 532 -4.48 -45.52 -30.65
N GLU A 533 -5.25 -44.52 -31.14
CA GLU A 533 -5.63 -44.41 -32.54
C GLU A 533 -4.44 -44.20 -33.48
N LEU A 534 -3.44 -43.40 -33.03
CA LEU A 534 -2.17 -43.20 -33.74
C LEU A 534 -1.38 -44.50 -33.89
N GLU A 535 -1.34 -45.35 -32.87
CA GLU A 535 -0.67 -46.65 -32.89
C GLU A 535 -1.37 -47.63 -33.88
N LEU A 536 -2.69 -47.53 -34.02
CA LEU A 536 -3.43 -48.40 -34.93
C LEU A 536 -3.28 -47.96 -36.40
N ASN A 537 -2.95 -46.71 -36.68
CA ASN A 537 -2.83 -46.17 -38.04
C ASN A 537 -1.34 -45.93 -38.45
N LYS A 538 -0.43 -46.82 -38.08
CA LYS A 538 1.02 -46.67 -38.33
C LYS A 538 1.40 -46.54 -39.81
N GLU A 539 0.63 -47.17 -40.70
CA GLU A 539 0.91 -47.23 -42.13
C GLU A 539 0.24 -46.10 -42.93
N ASP A 540 -0.72 -45.34 -42.36
CA ASP A 540 -1.43 -44.24 -43.02
C ASP A 540 -0.85 -42.89 -42.58
N GLU A 541 0.08 -42.35 -43.38
CA GLU A 541 0.86 -41.13 -43.03
C GLU A 541 -0.04 -39.88 -42.94
N GLU A 542 -1.10 -39.79 -43.76
CA GLU A 542 -2.04 -38.68 -43.76
C GLU A 542 -2.89 -38.67 -42.48
N LYS A 543 -3.44 -39.81 -42.09
CA LYS A 543 -4.20 -39.98 -40.87
C LYS A 543 -3.32 -39.75 -39.63
N ARG A 544 -2.10 -40.27 -39.64
CA ARG A 544 -1.14 -40.04 -38.56
C ARG A 544 -0.90 -38.54 -38.33
N THR A 545 -0.61 -37.80 -39.39
CA THR A 545 -0.41 -36.35 -39.30
C THR A 545 -1.60 -35.62 -38.72
N GLN A 546 -2.84 -36.02 -39.14
CA GLN A 546 -4.06 -35.43 -38.58
C GLN A 546 -4.27 -35.77 -37.10
N ILE A 547 -3.97 -37.01 -36.67
CA ILE A 547 -4.08 -37.45 -35.28
C ILE A 547 -3.05 -36.76 -34.42
N GLU A 548 -1.78 -36.69 -34.87
CA GLU A 548 -0.69 -35.95 -34.19
C GLU A 548 -1.06 -34.49 -34.00
N ALA A 549 -1.61 -33.83 -35.01
CA ALA A 549 -2.06 -32.45 -34.89
C ALA A 549 -3.17 -32.28 -33.81
N LYS A 550 -4.08 -33.25 -33.68
CA LYS A 550 -5.13 -33.22 -32.64
C LYS A 550 -4.53 -33.45 -31.24
N ILE A 551 -3.55 -34.38 -31.12
CA ILE A 551 -2.83 -34.62 -29.84
C ILE A 551 -2.09 -33.35 -29.41
N ASN A 552 -1.34 -32.74 -30.32
CA ASN A 552 -0.59 -31.52 -30.05
C ASN A 552 -1.54 -30.36 -29.63
N LYS A 553 -2.67 -30.20 -30.31
CA LYS A 553 -3.70 -29.23 -29.92
C LYS A 553 -4.20 -29.45 -28.49
N LEU A 554 -4.43 -30.70 -28.10
CA LEU A 554 -4.85 -31.02 -26.72
C LEU A 554 -3.72 -30.76 -25.70
N ILE A 555 -2.48 -31.10 -26.05
CA ILE A 555 -1.31 -30.85 -25.18
C ILE A 555 -1.12 -29.33 -24.97
N ASP A 556 -1.29 -28.53 -26.01
CA ASP A 556 -1.20 -27.06 -25.95
C ASP A 556 -2.26 -26.42 -25.03
N LEU A 557 -3.40 -27.11 -24.86
CA LEU A 557 -4.44 -26.68 -23.89
C LEU A 557 -4.09 -27.00 -22.44
N ALA A 558 -3.06 -27.82 -22.18
CA ALA A 558 -2.63 -28.17 -20.83
C ALA A 558 -1.77 -27.05 -20.22
N PHE A 559 -1.98 -26.75 -18.95
CA PHE A 559 -1.04 -25.88 -18.19
C PHE A 559 0.27 -26.63 -17.96
N VAL A 560 0.23 -27.87 -17.50
CA VAL A 560 1.34 -28.82 -17.48
C VAL A 560 0.84 -30.16 -18.00
N TYR A 561 1.58 -30.74 -18.93
CA TYR A 561 1.38 -32.10 -19.42
C TYR A 561 2.56 -32.98 -19.00
N ASP A 562 2.28 -34.12 -18.36
CA ASP A 562 3.27 -35.08 -17.95
C ASP A 562 3.32 -36.24 -18.98
N GLU A 563 4.38 -36.27 -19.78
CA GLU A 563 4.58 -37.28 -20.84
C GLU A 563 4.64 -38.72 -20.33
N LYS A 564 5.05 -38.93 -19.05
CA LYS A 564 5.17 -40.27 -18.47
C LYS A 564 3.85 -40.90 -18.07
N THR A 565 2.92 -40.05 -17.60
CA THR A 565 1.62 -40.47 -17.10
C THR A 565 0.46 -40.09 -18.01
N ASP A 566 0.72 -39.30 -19.03
CA ASP A 566 -0.26 -38.60 -19.87
C ASP A 566 -1.25 -37.73 -19.09
N GLU A 567 -0.90 -37.32 -17.87
CA GLU A 567 -1.75 -36.49 -17.03
C GLU A 567 -1.61 -35.01 -17.36
N VAL A 568 -2.73 -34.32 -17.37
CA VAL A 568 -2.79 -32.85 -17.47
C VAL A 568 -3.11 -32.28 -16.09
N LYS A 569 -2.36 -31.25 -15.67
CA LYS A 569 -2.50 -30.62 -14.37
C LYS A 569 -2.54 -29.10 -14.53
N PHE A 570 -3.11 -28.42 -13.54
CA PHE A 570 -3.25 -26.97 -13.53
C PHE A 570 -2.66 -26.34 -12.26
N ALA A 571 -2.15 -25.13 -12.41
CA ALA A 571 -1.82 -24.23 -11.31
C ALA A 571 -2.04 -22.77 -11.73
N ILE A 572 -2.11 -21.88 -10.76
CA ILE A 572 -2.15 -20.42 -11.03
C ILE A 572 -0.72 -19.90 -10.91
N PRO A 573 -0.16 -19.24 -11.95
CA PRO A 573 1.17 -18.65 -11.89
C PRO A 573 1.30 -17.56 -10.82
N LYS A 574 2.48 -17.43 -10.24
CA LYS A 574 2.81 -16.43 -9.22
C LYS A 574 2.66 -15.01 -9.75
N ASN A 575 2.93 -14.79 -11.03
CA ASN A 575 2.81 -13.51 -11.71
C ASN A 575 1.38 -13.20 -12.21
N VAL A 576 0.37 -14.01 -11.87
CA VAL A 576 -1.05 -13.71 -12.13
C VAL A 576 -1.66 -13.07 -10.90
N HIS A 577 -2.13 -11.84 -11.04
CA HIS A 577 -2.86 -11.12 -10.01
C HIS A 577 -4.35 -11.08 -10.33
N PHE A 578 -5.20 -11.29 -9.32
CA PHE A 578 -6.65 -11.30 -9.47
C PHE A 578 -7.28 -10.06 -8.82
N ILE A 579 -8.06 -9.30 -9.56
CA ILE A 579 -8.75 -8.11 -9.10
C ILE A 579 -10.25 -8.29 -9.32
N GLY A 580 -11.01 -8.40 -8.24
CA GLY A 580 -12.47 -8.39 -8.29
C GLY A 580 -13.04 -7.03 -7.90
N MET A 581 -14.14 -6.63 -8.51
CA MET A 581 -14.87 -5.42 -8.15
C MET A 581 -16.34 -5.76 -7.89
N MET A 582 -16.92 -5.14 -6.86
CA MET A 582 -18.33 -5.32 -6.53
C MET A 582 -18.95 -4.08 -5.87
N ASN A 583 -20.26 -3.97 -5.99
CA ASN A 583 -21.06 -3.03 -5.22
C ASN A 583 -21.65 -3.73 -3.99
N ASP A 584 -21.46 -3.17 -2.81
CA ASP A 584 -21.92 -3.77 -1.53
C ASP A 584 -23.44 -3.83 -1.41
N VAL A 585 -24.12 -2.90 -2.09
CA VAL A 585 -25.60 -2.74 -1.98
C VAL A 585 -26.35 -3.82 -2.71
N ASP A 586 -25.73 -4.45 -3.71
CA ASP A 586 -26.36 -5.48 -4.55
C ASP A 586 -26.50 -6.79 -3.74
N LYS A 587 -27.60 -6.91 -2.97
CA LYS A 587 -27.93 -8.07 -2.11
C LYS A 587 -28.34 -9.33 -2.89
N SER A 588 -28.30 -9.31 -4.21
CA SER A 588 -28.94 -10.31 -5.05
C SER A 588 -28.19 -11.63 -5.17
N ILE A 589 -27.00 -11.81 -4.58
CA ILE A 589 -26.18 -13.01 -4.77
C ILE A 589 -25.43 -13.42 -3.51
N ASP A 590 -25.12 -14.72 -3.44
CA ASP A 590 -24.45 -15.42 -2.37
C ASP A 590 -23.33 -14.62 -1.70
N THR A 591 -23.43 -14.53 -0.40
CA THR A 591 -22.35 -13.98 0.44
C THR A 591 -21.09 -14.81 0.23
N PHE A 592 -19.96 -14.14 -0.02
CA PHE A 592 -18.66 -14.78 0.02
C PHE A 592 -18.52 -15.61 1.30
N ASP A 593 -18.31 -16.91 1.15
CA ASP A 593 -18.03 -17.77 2.29
C ASP A 593 -16.70 -17.36 2.97
N LEU A 594 -16.50 -17.75 4.21
CA LEU A 594 -15.30 -17.41 4.97
C LEU A 594 -14.03 -17.98 4.34
N ALA A 595 -14.13 -19.09 3.62
CA ALA A 595 -12.99 -19.71 2.95
C ALA A 595 -12.52 -18.89 1.75
N LEU A 596 -13.46 -18.34 0.97
CA LEU A 596 -13.19 -17.37 -0.08
C LEU A 596 -12.62 -16.07 0.50
N ARG A 597 -13.28 -15.56 1.54
CA ARG A 597 -12.98 -14.22 2.08
C ARG A 597 -11.52 -14.08 2.54
N ARG A 598 -10.94 -15.11 3.12
CA ARG A 598 -9.54 -15.12 3.58
C ARG A 598 -8.50 -15.12 2.45
N ARG A 599 -8.87 -15.48 1.22
CA ARG A 599 -7.97 -15.57 0.06
C ARG A 599 -7.82 -14.26 -0.68
N PHE A 600 -8.61 -13.25 -0.31
CA PHE A 600 -8.60 -11.93 -0.93
C PHE A 600 -8.28 -10.87 0.11
N ARG A 601 -7.50 -9.88 -0.29
CA ARG A 601 -7.40 -8.62 0.42
C ARG A 601 -8.62 -7.77 0.05
N TRP A 602 -9.31 -7.24 1.03
CA TRP A 602 -10.50 -6.42 0.85
C TRP A 602 -10.13 -4.95 0.96
N LYS A 603 -10.44 -4.17 -0.07
CA LYS A 603 -10.17 -2.73 -0.14
C LYS A 603 -11.49 -1.98 -0.34
N GLU A 604 -11.88 -1.22 0.66
CA GLU A 604 -13.07 -0.35 0.59
C GLU A 604 -12.78 0.86 -0.29
N MET A 605 -13.72 1.17 -1.19
CA MET A 605 -13.71 2.35 -2.05
C MET A 605 -14.86 3.26 -1.62
N VAL A 606 -14.54 4.41 -1.06
CA VAL A 606 -15.51 5.40 -0.58
C VAL A 606 -15.65 6.57 -1.55
N CYS A 607 -16.64 7.44 -1.31
CA CYS A 607 -16.75 8.68 -2.06
C CYS A 607 -15.50 9.55 -1.84
N ASP A 608 -14.84 9.92 -2.92
CA ASP A 608 -13.70 10.83 -2.92
C ASP A 608 -14.17 12.25 -3.30
N TYR A 609 -14.20 13.14 -2.33
CA TYR A 609 -14.67 14.51 -2.52
C TYR A 609 -13.62 15.39 -3.19
N GLU A 610 -12.33 15.03 -3.17
CA GLU A 610 -11.28 15.73 -3.92
C GLU A 610 -11.50 15.57 -5.42
N VAL A 611 -11.90 14.38 -5.87
CA VAL A 611 -12.23 14.13 -7.28
C VAL A 611 -13.37 15.05 -7.74
N ILE A 612 -14.35 15.30 -6.87
CA ILE A 612 -15.42 16.27 -7.17
C ILE A 612 -14.83 17.67 -7.30
N GLU A 613 -14.05 18.11 -6.33
CA GLU A 613 -13.41 19.43 -6.33
C GLU A 613 -12.54 19.61 -7.58
N ASP A 614 -11.72 18.64 -7.90
CA ASP A 614 -10.80 18.66 -9.05
C ASP A 614 -11.54 18.75 -10.39
N SER A 615 -12.71 18.12 -10.50
CA SER A 615 -13.52 18.17 -11.72
C SER A 615 -14.01 19.60 -12.06
N PHE A 616 -14.02 20.49 -11.08
CA PHE A 616 -14.47 21.87 -11.25
C PHE A 616 -13.35 22.92 -11.29
N LYS A 617 -12.09 22.56 -11.00
CA LYS A 617 -10.93 23.50 -10.92
C LYS A 617 -10.77 24.43 -12.12
N ASN A 618 -10.98 23.93 -13.32
CA ASN A 618 -10.82 24.69 -14.54
C ASN A 618 -11.85 25.82 -14.73
N ASN A 619 -12.87 25.88 -13.87
CA ASN A 619 -13.99 26.82 -13.98
C ASN A 619 -13.96 27.95 -12.92
N GLN A 620 -12.91 28.09 -12.12
CA GLN A 620 -12.74 29.06 -11.03
C GLN A 620 -13.94 29.14 -10.07
N MET A 621 -14.62 28.03 -9.84
CA MET A 621 -15.84 27.96 -9.04
C MET A 621 -15.54 27.73 -7.57
N ASN A 622 -16.27 28.44 -6.71
CA ASN A 622 -16.33 28.06 -5.29
C ASN A 622 -17.35 26.91 -5.11
N ILE A 623 -16.85 25.71 -4.96
CA ILE A 623 -17.65 24.49 -4.82
C ILE A 623 -17.75 23.99 -3.36
N GLU A 624 -17.19 24.72 -2.41
CA GLU A 624 -17.13 24.30 -1.00
C GLU A 624 -18.51 23.98 -0.44
N GLU A 625 -19.49 24.89 -0.64
CA GLU A 625 -20.86 24.65 -0.22
C GLU A 625 -21.44 23.37 -0.86
N TYR A 626 -21.12 23.14 -2.11
CA TYR A 626 -21.60 21.95 -2.81
C TYR A 626 -21.00 20.67 -2.21
N ILE A 627 -19.70 20.65 -1.95
CA ILE A 627 -19.02 19.51 -1.32
C ILE A 627 -19.57 19.25 0.08
N ASP A 628 -19.73 20.30 0.89
CA ASP A 628 -20.33 20.18 2.22
C ASP A 628 -21.74 19.55 2.14
N ARG A 629 -22.55 19.89 1.13
CA ARG A 629 -23.87 19.29 0.92
C ARG A 629 -23.80 17.82 0.47
N CYS A 630 -22.81 17.46 -0.36
CA CYS A 630 -22.56 16.05 -0.74
C CYS A 630 -22.17 15.22 0.48
N GLN A 631 -21.27 15.74 1.31
CA GLN A 631 -20.86 15.10 2.56
C GLN A 631 -22.02 14.94 3.53
N ASN A 632 -22.80 16.01 3.74
CA ASN A 632 -23.95 16.00 4.62
C ASN A 632 -25.02 14.98 4.17
N LEU A 633 -25.25 14.85 2.86
CA LEU A 633 -26.18 13.86 2.34
C LEU A 633 -25.69 12.44 2.62
N ASN A 634 -24.41 12.13 2.34
CA ASN A 634 -23.83 10.83 2.62
C ASN A 634 -23.82 10.52 4.14
N GLU A 635 -23.49 11.51 4.98
CA GLU A 635 -23.55 11.35 6.44
C GLU A 635 -24.99 11.12 6.95
N PHE A 636 -25.99 11.77 6.36
CA PHE A 636 -27.40 11.53 6.64
C PHE A 636 -27.82 10.11 6.28
N ILE A 637 -27.36 9.59 5.13
CA ILE A 637 -27.68 8.24 4.68
C ILE A 637 -26.99 7.18 5.56
N SER A 638 -25.71 7.32 5.81
CA SER A 638 -24.89 6.29 6.46
C SER A 638 -24.94 6.34 7.99
N GLY A 639 -25.02 7.54 8.56
CA GLY A 639 -24.93 7.80 10.00
C GLY A 639 -26.27 7.79 10.71
N LYS A 640 -26.23 7.72 12.08
CA LYS A 640 -27.39 7.86 12.96
C LYS A 640 -27.46 9.24 13.65
N LYS A 641 -26.40 10.04 13.50
CA LYS A 641 -26.33 11.38 14.11
C LYS A 641 -27.23 12.36 13.34
N LYS A 642 -27.57 13.48 14.00
CA LYS A 642 -28.35 14.53 13.35
C LYS A 642 -27.47 15.32 12.38
N VAL A 643 -27.95 15.45 11.13
CA VAL A 643 -27.39 16.31 10.09
C VAL A 643 -28.40 17.38 9.74
N ASP A 644 -28.04 18.66 9.84
CA ASP A 644 -28.95 19.80 9.64
C ASP A 644 -30.28 19.72 10.43
N GLY A 645 -30.22 19.12 11.63
CA GLY A 645 -31.37 18.91 12.50
C GLY A 645 -32.25 17.69 12.17
N LYS A 646 -31.91 16.93 11.14
CA LYS A 646 -32.59 15.69 10.72
C LYS A 646 -31.83 14.47 11.25
N THR A 647 -32.52 13.49 11.80
CA THR A 647 -31.92 12.25 12.27
C THR A 647 -31.48 11.41 11.09
N GLY A 648 -30.22 10.98 11.07
CA GLY A 648 -29.66 10.17 9.99
C GLY A 648 -30.33 8.79 9.88
N LEU A 649 -30.28 8.22 8.68
CA LEU A 649 -30.96 6.96 8.34
C LEU A 649 -30.27 5.73 8.92
N GLY A 650 -28.94 5.80 9.16
CA GLY A 650 -28.16 4.70 9.72
C GLY A 650 -28.04 3.48 8.83
N LEU A 651 -28.12 3.64 7.51
CA LEU A 651 -28.03 2.54 6.56
C LEU A 651 -26.62 1.95 6.44
N GLY A 652 -25.60 2.73 6.82
CA GLY A 652 -24.20 2.35 6.69
C GLY A 652 -23.54 2.89 5.41
N LYS A 653 -22.21 2.87 5.39
CA LYS A 653 -21.39 3.46 4.31
C LYS A 653 -21.64 2.87 2.92
N SER A 654 -22.04 1.61 2.86
CA SER A 654 -22.32 0.93 1.57
C SER A 654 -23.44 1.60 0.77
N TYR A 655 -24.32 2.36 1.44
CA TYR A 655 -25.46 3.06 0.82
C TYR A 655 -25.18 4.52 0.48
N GLU A 656 -23.94 5.01 0.71
CA GLU A 656 -23.53 6.35 0.31
C GLU A 656 -23.50 6.48 -1.23
N PHE A 657 -23.57 7.70 -1.73
CA PHE A 657 -23.35 7.98 -3.14
C PHE A 657 -21.87 8.20 -3.39
N GLY A 658 -21.32 7.54 -4.42
CA GLY A 658 -19.98 7.81 -4.90
C GLY A 658 -19.87 9.15 -5.64
N HIS A 659 -18.64 9.65 -5.76
CA HIS A 659 -18.34 10.94 -6.39
C HIS A 659 -18.89 11.08 -7.82
N SER A 660 -18.97 9.99 -8.61
CA SER A 660 -19.48 10.03 -9.98
C SER A 660 -20.96 10.47 -10.08
N TYR A 661 -21.75 10.27 -9.03
CA TYR A 661 -23.11 10.81 -8.97
C TYR A 661 -23.10 12.33 -8.85
N PHE A 662 -22.26 12.84 -7.95
CA PHE A 662 -22.15 14.27 -7.67
C PHE A 662 -21.50 15.05 -8.82
N MET A 663 -20.64 14.41 -9.61
CA MET A 663 -20.00 15.02 -10.79
C MET A 663 -20.94 15.21 -11.99
N LYS A 664 -22.18 14.71 -11.93
CA LYS A 664 -23.18 14.89 -13.01
C LYS A 664 -23.80 16.30 -13.04
N VAL A 665 -23.44 17.15 -12.12
CA VAL A 665 -23.91 18.55 -12.11
C VAL A 665 -23.21 19.33 -13.23
N PRO A 666 -23.94 20.11 -14.04
CA PRO A 666 -23.33 20.96 -15.06
C PRO A 666 -22.47 22.06 -14.40
N ALA A 667 -21.27 22.26 -14.94
CA ALA A 667 -20.35 23.29 -14.51
C ALA A 667 -20.90 24.71 -14.85
N SER A 668 -20.83 25.62 -13.87
CA SER A 668 -21.19 27.03 -14.03
C SER A 668 -20.09 27.91 -13.44
N LYS A 669 -19.91 29.14 -13.97
CA LYS A 669 -18.90 30.09 -13.46
C LYS A 669 -19.20 30.61 -12.04
N THR A 670 -20.42 30.41 -11.53
CA THR A 670 -20.89 30.97 -10.26
C THR A 670 -21.16 29.95 -9.16
N GLY A 671 -20.68 28.71 -9.34
CA GLY A 671 -20.94 27.62 -8.40
C GLY A 671 -22.12 26.73 -8.82
N VAL A 672 -22.41 25.70 -8.02
CA VAL A 672 -23.52 24.78 -8.28
C VAL A 672 -24.83 25.40 -7.76
N SER A 673 -25.67 25.87 -8.68
CA SER A 673 -26.93 26.52 -8.33
C SER A 673 -27.91 25.58 -7.63
N LYS A 674 -28.85 26.14 -6.86
CA LYS A 674 -29.93 25.37 -6.22
C LYS A 674 -30.75 24.59 -7.25
N THR A 675 -30.99 25.15 -8.44
CA THR A 675 -31.70 24.47 -9.54
C THR A 675 -30.91 23.27 -10.04
N ALA A 676 -29.59 23.41 -10.24
CA ALA A 676 -28.74 22.31 -10.68
C ALA A 676 -28.71 21.18 -9.63
N ARG A 677 -28.61 21.50 -8.34
CA ARG A 677 -28.72 20.53 -7.24
C ARG A 677 -30.08 19.84 -7.22
N SER A 678 -31.15 20.58 -7.46
CA SER A 678 -32.52 20.04 -7.50
C SER A 678 -32.70 19.03 -8.64
N ASN A 679 -32.17 19.35 -9.83
CA ASN A 679 -32.23 18.44 -10.98
C ASN A 679 -31.42 17.18 -10.70
N LEU A 680 -30.17 17.31 -10.22
CA LEU A 680 -29.34 16.15 -9.84
C LEU A 680 -30.05 15.26 -8.82
N PHE A 681 -30.65 15.88 -7.79
CA PHE A 681 -31.36 15.14 -6.77
C PHE A 681 -32.55 14.37 -7.36
N ASN A 682 -33.40 15.03 -8.13
CA ASN A 682 -34.63 14.43 -8.67
C ASN A 682 -34.32 13.34 -9.72
N ASP A 683 -33.31 13.57 -10.58
CA ASP A 683 -33.05 12.69 -11.73
C ASP A 683 -32.18 11.47 -11.38
N TYR A 684 -31.30 11.59 -10.38
CA TYR A 684 -30.30 10.56 -10.08
C TYR A 684 -30.27 10.09 -8.62
N LEU A 685 -30.30 11.01 -7.65
CA LEU A 685 -30.12 10.65 -6.26
C LEU A 685 -31.38 10.10 -5.62
N SER A 686 -32.50 10.79 -5.83
CA SER A 686 -33.79 10.41 -5.23
C SER A 686 -34.31 9.04 -5.72
N PRO A 687 -34.27 8.69 -7.02
CA PRO A 687 -34.67 7.37 -7.48
C PRO A 687 -33.81 6.26 -6.86
N THR A 688 -32.50 6.44 -6.80
CA THR A 688 -31.57 5.45 -6.22
C THR A 688 -31.81 5.31 -4.71
N LEU A 689 -31.93 6.46 -3.98
CA LEU A 689 -32.17 6.44 -2.56
C LEU A 689 -33.53 5.81 -2.21
N LYS A 690 -34.54 6.03 -3.05
CA LYS A 690 -35.86 5.37 -2.88
C LYS A 690 -35.73 3.85 -2.93
N GLU A 691 -34.94 3.30 -3.86
CA GLU A 691 -34.70 1.86 -3.90
C GLU A 691 -33.98 1.35 -2.65
N TYR A 692 -32.99 2.09 -2.15
CA TYR A 692 -32.33 1.73 -0.90
C TYR A 692 -33.29 1.67 0.27
N LEU A 693 -34.17 2.69 0.40
CA LEU A 693 -35.12 2.82 1.49
C LEU A 693 -36.20 1.73 1.50
N ARG A 694 -36.62 1.23 0.32
CA ARG A 694 -37.63 0.15 0.19
C ARG A 694 -37.26 -1.13 0.94
N GLY A 695 -35.97 -1.38 1.16
CA GLY A 695 -35.51 -2.52 1.93
C GLY A 695 -35.64 -2.38 3.44
N PHE A 696 -36.01 -1.18 3.95
CA PHE A 696 -35.96 -0.85 5.38
C PHE A 696 -37.20 -0.12 5.93
N TYR A 697 -37.98 0.55 5.06
CA TYR A 697 -39.05 1.47 5.48
C TYR A 697 -40.31 1.28 4.64
N GLU A 698 -41.46 1.65 5.24
CA GLU A 698 -42.76 1.74 4.59
C GLU A 698 -42.83 2.98 3.67
N GLU A 699 -43.74 3.00 2.67
CA GLU A 699 -43.82 4.04 1.64
C GLU A 699 -44.01 5.47 2.17
N ASP A 700 -44.77 5.62 3.30
CA ASP A 700 -44.99 6.90 3.94
C ASP A 700 -43.70 7.46 4.57
N ASP A 701 -42.95 6.60 5.26
CA ASP A 701 -41.64 6.98 5.83
C ASP A 701 -40.61 7.26 4.73
N ILE A 702 -40.64 6.49 3.64
CA ILE A 702 -39.76 6.74 2.47
C ILE A 702 -39.96 8.15 1.94
N SER A 703 -41.23 8.58 1.77
CA SER A 703 -41.54 9.94 1.29
C SER A 703 -41.01 11.01 2.21
N LYS A 704 -41.07 10.82 3.53
CA LYS A 704 -40.54 11.73 4.54
C LYS A 704 -39.00 11.77 4.46
N HIS A 705 -38.32 10.63 4.40
CA HIS A 705 -36.88 10.53 4.33
C HIS A 705 -36.31 11.16 3.04
N LEU A 706 -36.97 10.96 1.90
CA LEU A 706 -36.62 11.62 0.64
C LEU A 706 -36.75 13.16 0.72
N LYS A 707 -37.76 13.65 1.41
CA LYS A 707 -37.91 15.09 1.66
C LYS A 707 -36.80 15.63 2.53
N ASP A 708 -36.43 14.92 3.62
CA ASP A 708 -35.36 15.28 4.51
C ASP A 708 -33.99 15.30 3.76
N ALA A 709 -33.70 14.25 2.99
CA ALA A 709 -32.51 14.16 2.14
C ALA A 709 -32.45 15.34 1.14
N ARG A 710 -33.57 15.68 0.53
CA ARG A 710 -33.65 16.81 -0.40
C ARG A 710 -33.36 18.14 0.28
N GLU A 711 -33.91 18.38 1.48
CA GLU A 711 -33.65 19.61 2.25
C GLU A 711 -32.17 19.75 2.62
N ILE A 712 -31.50 18.64 2.98
CA ILE A 712 -30.06 18.62 3.29
C ILE A 712 -29.24 18.96 2.03
N PHE A 713 -29.49 18.28 0.91
CA PHE A 713 -28.69 18.41 -0.29
C PHE A 713 -29.00 19.68 -1.09
N VAL A 714 -30.27 19.98 -1.34
CA VAL A 714 -30.69 21.14 -2.15
C VAL A 714 -30.77 22.43 -1.34
N GLY A 715 -31.15 22.32 -0.06
CA GLY A 715 -31.45 23.43 0.84
C GLY A 715 -32.96 23.64 1.02
N LYS A 716 -33.35 24.26 2.13
CA LYS A 716 -34.73 24.63 2.43
C LYS A 716 -35.27 25.58 1.35
N ASN A 717 -36.55 25.48 1.03
CA ASN A 717 -37.22 26.37 0.07
C ASN A 717 -37.24 27.78 0.56
#